data_eebd4f1d9f97317d1d49920190fc82b8
#
_entry.id   eebd4f1d9f97317d1d49920190fc82b8
#
_cell.length_a   1.000
_cell.length_b   1.000
_cell.length_c   1.000
_cell.angle_alpha   90.00
_cell.angle_beta   90.00
_cell.angle_gamma   90.00
#
_symmetry.space_group_name_H-M   'P 1'
#
loop_
_entity.id
_entity.type
_entity.pdbx_description
1 polymer ?
#
loop_
_entity_poly.entity_id
_entity_poly.type
_entity_poly.pdbx_seq_one_letter_code
_entity_poly.pdbx_strand_id
1 'polypeptide(L)'
;MKRIIGSLIVAASFMLAITSIAAAQVVQGTGVGGSLRVTVLDQTEGALVIAQVTIVDASGVEHASAVDERGVALFENLAPGTYQVKATAESFRPIATPFNVRRGDNRTTLRLAVATIEQTVVVQDVTAADRRDNGFTTTLTQEEIDSLPDDPEEMADELARLAGPGAQIFVDGFRGGRLPPKDQIQQIRFHTNSFSAEYHEAGMIRVEVITKPGMGGWRGSSNFGFRDESLNARNAFADEKGAEQMRRYMVNFSGPIAKGRTGLSLSFDGNSSYDSRTIVAQSPAGVALNSLAVAPTDAMNFSARVEHLIGGAAQVRAEYSRRQNQRSNLGVGDFDLSERAYATDMNTDTFRLRTTNVVGKKVFSEFKVEFNSSTNATRSGSIEPAIRVNEAFTGGGAGQSGERNARELELAQNFDFTIGRKHSLRAGVQLEAGWWNSNQRSNANGTYTFTSLDAYQAGAPATYTIRTGDPVVDYSQVKAGWFLQDDFRPSRTLQISLGVRQEIQTQVDSWFNLAPRAAFTWNATKKTTVRGGYGIFYDWYDSNLLEQTIRVDGTHQVDVVIQNPSFPVGGGGTRLPASVIRSANLGQPIVQQASVGLERPLTTWAGFRADYMWTRGANTLRSINVNAPVNGVRPDPAVGNISEIQSSGKRASDRATMALNMRYAPRRIFGMVMYQFGSQRNYADGPLSLPSDSNHPDLDWGPAAQDVRHRVFFNFNSPVGNGVRLSLGLQGSSALPYSITTGFDTNGDTVFNDRAVGVERNSARGAAQWTANVRLNKSIGLGGARAGGQGFPGGMPSPPSGGVAAQRGPGGGGPGGGDGPQIMVMEGGNQKYRLDVYLNIQNAFNNVNYNAFVGNQLSSFFGSATSAGAPRRIEVGASFGF
;
A
#
# COMPACT_ATOMS: atom_id res chain seq x y z
N MET A 1 11.41 13.57 -25.69
CA MET A 1 11.07 12.38 -26.47
C MET A 1 12.29 11.68 -27.11
N LYS A 2 13.11 12.30 -27.98
CA LYS A 2 14.27 11.62 -28.58
C LYS A 2 15.31 11.07 -27.60
N ARG A 3 15.54 11.68 -26.43
CA ARG A 3 16.50 11.20 -25.40
C ARG A 3 15.97 10.04 -24.54
N ILE A 4 14.66 9.94 -24.35
CA ILE A 4 13.99 8.83 -23.63
C ILE A 4 14.03 7.53 -24.44
N ILE A 5 13.87 7.63 -25.76
CA ILE A 5 13.92 6.49 -26.68
C ILE A 5 15.32 5.87 -26.73
N GLY A 6 16.38 6.70 -26.66
CA GLY A 6 17.76 6.21 -26.64
C GLY A 6 18.11 5.33 -25.42
N SER A 7 17.64 5.69 -24.24
CA SER A 7 17.88 4.93 -23.00
C SER A 7 17.07 3.63 -22.94
N LEU A 8 15.87 3.60 -23.53
CA LEU A 8 15.06 2.40 -23.68
C LEU A 8 15.66 1.38 -24.67
N ILE A 9 16.31 1.84 -25.72
CA ILE A 9 16.96 0.97 -26.72
C ILE A 9 18.18 0.27 -26.12
N VAL A 10 18.95 0.90 -25.23
CA VAL A 10 20.09 0.27 -24.56
C VAL A 10 19.62 -0.81 -23.57
N ALA A 11 18.50 -0.61 -22.89
CA ALA A 11 17.91 -1.63 -22.00
C ALA A 11 17.32 -2.80 -22.81
N ALA A 12 16.70 -2.55 -23.94
CA ALA A 12 16.14 -3.58 -24.83
C ALA A 12 17.24 -4.39 -25.55
N SER A 13 18.36 -3.77 -25.88
CA SER A 13 19.50 -4.46 -26.55
C SER A 13 20.25 -5.42 -25.64
N PHE A 14 20.21 -5.19 -24.30
CA PHE A 14 20.80 -6.12 -23.33
C PHE A 14 19.92 -7.37 -23.09
N MET A 15 18.65 -7.34 -23.44
CA MET A 15 17.70 -8.45 -23.26
C MET A 15 17.70 -9.48 -24.41
N LEU A 16 18.17 -9.14 -25.60
CA LEU A 16 18.17 -10.05 -26.76
C LEU A 16 19.37 -10.99 -26.87
N ALA A 17 20.37 -10.87 -26.00
CA ALA A 17 21.64 -11.59 -26.14
C ALA A 17 21.72 -12.94 -25.39
N ILE A 18 20.63 -13.43 -24.74
CA ILE A 18 20.70 -14.62 -23.84
C ILE A 18 19.87 -15.81 -24.37
N THR A 19 19.60 -15.92 -25.64
CA THR A 19 18.92 -17.11 -26.19
C THR A 19 19.77 -17.88 -27.19
N SER A 20 20.76 -18.61 -26.73
CA SER A 20 21.29 -19.77 -27.46
C SER A 20 22.29 -20.57 -26.57
N ILE A 21 22.18 -21.91 -26.63
CA ILE A 21 22.99 -23.03 -26.12
C ILE A 21 22.23 -23.87 -25.08
N ALA A 22 21.98 -25.15 -25.24
CA ALA A 22 22.76 -26.24 -25.77
C ALA A 22 21.93 -27.54 -25.94
N ALA A 23 22.22 -28.28 -26.95
CA ALA A 23 21.86 -29.69 -27.10
C ALA A 23 23.00 -30.59 -26.62
N ALA A 24 22.72 -31.70 -25.97
CA ALA A 24 23.69 -32.69 -25.58
C ALA A 24 23.28 -34.11 -26.04
N GLN A 25 24.21 -34.82 -26.59
CA GLN A 25 24.09 -36.11 -27.20
C GLN A 25 24.08 -37.30 -26.23
N VAL A 26 23.42 -38.38 -26.68
CA VAL A 26 23.35 -39.68 -26.00
C VAL A 26 24.40 -40.63 -26.62
N VAL A 27 25.11 -41.37 -25.79
CA VAL A 27 26.01 -42.48 -26.19
C VAL A 27 25.35 -43.82 -25.77
N GLN A 28 25.24 -44.76 -26.70
CA GLN A 28 24.82 -46.17 -26.50
C GLN A 28 26.01 -47.09 -26.24
N GLY A 29 25.84 -48.02 -25.30
CA GLY A 29 26.78 -49.10 -25.03
C GLY A 29 26.05 -50.45 -24.86
N THR A 30 26.51 -51.48 -25.47
CA THR A 30 25.96 -52.83 -25.52
C THR A 30 26.56 -53.79 -24.48
N GLY A 31 25.70 -54.52 -23.74
CA GLY A 31 26.14 -55.60 -22.82
C GLY A 31 24.98 -56.52 -22.39
N VAL A 32 25.26 -57.80 -22.26
CA VAL A 32 24.28 -58.91 -22.09
C VAL A 32 23.79 -58.96 -20.64
N GLY A 33 22.58 -58.45 -20.38
CA GLY A 33 21.88 -58.50 -19.10
C GLY A 33 20.37 -58.78 -19.25
N GLY A 34 19.63 -59.00 -18.18
CA GLY A 34 18.15 -59.01 -18.17
C GLY A 34 17.56 -57.62 -18.47
N SER A 35 16.39 -57.56 -19.10
CA SER A 35 15.63 -56.30 -19.20
C SER A 35 14.43 -56.33 -18.21
N LEU A 36 14.10 -55.18 -17.66
CA LEU A 36 12.91 -55.02 -16.81
C LEU A 36 12.02 -53.93 -17.38
N ARG A 37 10.78 -54.31 -17.71
CA ARG A 37 9.70 -53.38 -18.08
C ARG A 37 8.80 -53.12 -16.86
N VAL A 38 8.66 -51.89 -16.46
CA VAL A 38 7.83 -51.46 -15.36
C VAL A 38 6.66 -50.66 -15.91
N THR A 39 5.46 -51.17 -15.88
CA THR A 39 4.25 -50.43 -16.23
C THR A 39 3.73 -49.72 -15.00
N VAL A 40 3.48 -48.42 -15.09
CA VAL A 40 2.94 -47.62 -13.98
C VAL A 40 1.51 -47.22 -14.34
N LEU A 41 0.57 -47.65 -13.51
CA LEU A 41 -0.86 -47.42 -13.66
C LEU A 41 -1.39 -46.62 -12.44
N ASP A 42 -2.48 -45.88 -12.63
CA ASP A 42 -3.29 -45.34 -11.54
C ASP A 42 -4.28 -46.39 -10.97
N GLN A 43 -5.10 -46.01 -10.00
CA GLN A 43 -6.11 -46.86 -9.38
C GLN A 43 -7.26 -47.24 -10.34
N THR A 44 -7.43 -46.52 -11.45
CA THR A 44 -8.46 -46.74 -12.47
C THR A 44 -7.91 -47.49 -13.66
N GLU A 45 -6.69 -48.04 -13.56
CA GLU A 45 -5.93 -48.73 -14.61
C GLU A 45 -5.51 -47.87 -15.80
N GLY A 46 -5.55 -46.52 -15.62
CA GLY A 46 -5.00 -45.55 -16.58
C GLY A 46 -3.46 -45.50 -16.51
N ALA A 47 -2.81 -45.47 -17.67
CA ALA A 47 -1.35 -45.33 -17.75
C ALA A 47 -0.89 -43.99 -17.19
N LEU A 48 0.04 -43.99 -16.25
CA LEU A 48 0.62 -42.78 -15.63
C LEU A 48 1.86 -42.31 -16.40
N VAL A 49 1.64 -41.51 -17.42
CA VAL A 49 2.72 -40.98 -18.31
C VAL A 49 3.62 -39.94 -17.67
N ILE A 50 3.30 -39.47 -16.44
CA ILE A 50 4.10 -38.55 -15.66
C ILE A 50 4.97 -39.21 -14.58
N ALA A 51 4.96 -40.55 -14.54
CA ALA A 51 5.69 -41.30 -13.53
C ALA A 51 7.19 -41.39 -13.84
N GLN A 52 7.99 -41.39 -12.79
CA GLN A 52 9.40 -41.73 -12.82
C GLN A 52 9.63 -43.03 -12.05
N VAL A 53 10.30 -43.97 -12.67
CA VAL A 53 10.67 -45.24 -12.07
C VAL A 53 12.14 -45.25 -11.74
N THR A 54 12.51 -45.61 -10.51
CA THR A 54 13.89 -45.83 -10.05
C THR A 54 14.05 -47.25 -9.57
N ILE A 55 15.07 -47.96 -10.05
CA ILE A 55 15.41 -49.26 -9.53
C ILE A 55 16.73 -49.16 -8.77
N VAL A 56 16.81 -49.84 -7.61
CA VAL A 56 18.00 -49.85 -6.76
C VAL A 56 18.47 -51.29 -6.60
N ASP A 57 19.72 -51.57 -6.90
CA ASP A 57 20.31 -52.89 -6.77
C ASP A 57 20.72 -53.22 -5.33
N ALA A 58 21.18 -54.43 -5.07
CA ALA A 58 21.64 -54.87 -3.74
C ALA A 58 22.90 -54.11 -3.22
N SER A 59 23.60 -53.42 -4.10
CA SER A 59 24.78 -52.59 -3.75
C SER A 59 24.40 -51.10 -3.49
N GLY A 60 23.13 -50.74 -3.71
CA GLY A 60 22.61 -49.38 -3.50
C GLY A 60 22.78 -48.48 -4.72
N VAL A 61 23.10 -49.01 -5.91
CA VAL A 61 23.20 -48.24 -7.16
C VAL A 61 21.78 -47.97 -7.69
N GLU A 62 21.47 -46.71 -7.95
CA GLU A 62 20.16 -46.28 -8.46
C GLU A 62 20.22 -46.05 -9.97
N HIS A 63 19.24 -46.64 -10.70
CA HIS A 63 18.97 -46.37 -12.09
C HIS A 63 17.56 -45.77 -12.20
N ALA A 64 17.40 -44.57 -12.79
CA ALA A 64 16.16 -43.92 -12.97
C ALA A 64 15.78 -43.81 -14.45
N SER A 65 14.50 -44.09 -14.80
CA SER A 65 13.95 -43.92 -16.13
C SER A 65 12.57 -43.27 -16.04
N ALA A 66 12.28 -42.33 -16.93
CA ALA A 66 10.92 -41.85 -17.13
C ALA A 66 10.11 -42.89 -17.90
N VAL A 67 8.80 -42.93 -17.67
CA VAL A 67 7.89 -43.80 -18.47
C VAL A 67 7.61 -43.17 -19.84
N ASP A 68 7.28 -44.03 -20.80
CA ASP A 68 6.83 -43.63 -22.14
C ASP A 68 5.33 -43.19 -22.14
N GLU A 69 4.80 -42.85 -23.32
CA GLU A 69 3.39 -42.47 -23.53
C GLU A 69 2.37 -43.57 -23.15
N ARG A 70 2.82 -44.79 -22.88
CA ARG A 70 2.02 -45.93 -22.43
C ARG A 70 2.21 -46.22 -20.94
N GLY A 71 2.95 -45.36 -20.21
CA GLY A 71 3.24 -45.54 -18.79
C GLY A 71 4.30 -46.63 -18.54
N VAL A 72 5.19 -46.93 -19.48
CA VAL A 72 6.18 -48.02 -19.36
C VAL A 72 7.60 -47.46 -19.26
N ALA A 73 8.32 -47.78 -18.17
CA ALA A 73 9.76 -47.59 -18.06
C ALA A 73 10.52 -48.86 -18.41
N LEU A 74 11.58 -48.72 -19.23
CA LEU A 74 12.42 -49.83 -19.66
C LEU A 74 13.84 -49.70 -19.07
N PHE A 75 14.30 -50.76 -18.44
CA PHE A 75 15.68 -50.88 -17.95
C PHE A 75 16.32 -52.07 -18.64
N GLU A 76 17.49 -51.87 -19.27
CA GLU A 76 18.22 -52.90 -20.02
C GLU A 76 19.55 -53.21 -19.33
N ASN A 77 20.09 -54.36 -19.66
CA ASN A 77 21.43 -54.81 -19.17
C ASN A 77 21.55 -54.95 -17.63
N LEU A 78 20.42 -55.34 -16.98
CA LEU A 78 20.44 -55.57 -15.53
C LEU A 78 21.05 -56.89 -15.18
N ALA A 79 21.91 -56.94 -14.17
CA ALA A 79 22.39 -58.18 -13.58
C ALA A 79 21.23 -58.96 -12.93
N PRO A 80 21.14 -60.27 -13.05
CA PRO A 80 20.14 -61.05 -12.33
C PRO A 80 20.28 -60.86 -10.82
N GLY A 81 19.19 -60.53 -10.14
CA GLY A 81 19.19 -60.23 -8.70
C GLY A 81 17.91 -59.50 -8.25
N THR A 82 17.85 -59.23 -6.96
CA THR A 82 16.72 -58.54 -6.38
C THR A 82 16.94 -57.02 -6.41
N TYR A 83 16.03 -56.30 -7.07
CA TYR A 83 16.00 -54.83 -7.16
C TYR A 83 14.83 -54.29 -6.38
N GLN A 84 15.04 -53.14 -5.71
CA GLN A 84 13.92 -52.35 -5.23
C GLN A 84 13.42 -51.46 -6.37
N VAL A 85 12.18 -51.69 -6.85
CA VAL A 85 11.54 -50.94 -7.92
C VAL A 85 10.64 -49.89 -7.26
N LYS A 86 10.99 -48.64 -7.41
CA LYS A 86 10.28 -47.49 -6.83
C LYS A 86 9.64 -46.69 -7.98
N ALA A 87 8.34 -46.44 -7.89
CA ALA A 87 7.68 -45.50 -8.80
C ALA A 87 7.19 -44.26 -8.03
N THR A 88 7.42 -43.10 -8.62
CA THR A 88 6.95 -41.81 -8.13
C THR A 88 6.27 -41.05 -9.24
N ALA A 89 5.13 -40.45 -8.95
CA ALA A 89 4.43 -39.54 -9.86
C ALA A 89 3.85 -38.40 -9.05
N GLU A 90 3.77 -37.22 -9.66
CA GLU A 90 3.18 -36.06 -9.01
C GLU A 90 1.70 -36.34 -8.68
N SER A 91 1.28 -36.05 -7.45
CA SER A 91 -0.07 -36.34 -6.92
C SER A 91 -0.39 -37.83 -6.64
N PHE A 92 0.60 -38.73 -6.65
CA PHE A 92 0.45 -40.13 -6.30
C PHE A 92 1.35 -40.54 -5.13
N ARG A 93 0.92 -41.51 -4.31
CA ARG A 93 1.74 -42.11 -3.25
C ARG A 93 2.90 -42.86 -3.89
N PRO A 94 4.17 -42.54 -3.53
CA PRO A 94 5.29 -43.36 -3.98
C PRO A 94 5.11 -44.81 -3.54
N ILE A 95 5.39 -45.73 -4.45
CA ILE A 95 5.40 -47.17 -4.15
C ILE A 95 6.81 -47.71 -4.36
N ALA A 96 7.28 -48.56 -3.47
CA ALA A 96 8.53 -49.28 -3.59
C ALA A 96 8.27 -50.78 -3.33
N THR A 97 8.63 -51.63 -4.29
CA THR A 97 8.38 -53.08 -4.23
C THR A 97 9.64 -53.82 -4.64
N PRO A 98 10.09 -54.83 -3.89
CA PRO A 98 11.18 -55.69 -4.31
C PRO A 98 10.76 -56.55 -5.52
N PHE A 99 11.62 -56.61 -6.52
CA PHE A 99 11.42 -57.44 -7.73
C PHE A 99 12.66 -58.17 -8.08
N ASN A 100 12.55 -59.48 -8.39
CA ASN A 100 13.67 -60.33 -8.74
C ASN A 100 13.83 -60.40 -10.26
N VAL A 101 14.86 -59.70 -10.78
CA VAL A 101 15.20 -59.68 -12.20
C VAL A 101 15.95 -60.98 -12.58
N ARG A 102 15.46 -61.69 -13.59
CA ARG A 102 16.05 -62.87 -14.21
C ARG A 102 16.65 -62.54 -15.57
N ARG A 103 17.50 -63.37 -16.09
CA ARG A 103 17.97 -63.20 -17.48
C ARG A 103 16.80 -63.24 -18.46
N GLY A 104 16.78 -62.28 -19.41
CA GLY A 104 15.70 -62.11 -20.39
C GLY A 104 14.73 -61.01 -20.05
N ASP A 105 13.57 -61.00 -20.67
CA ASP A 105 12.54 -59.95 -20.53
C ASP A 105 11.70 -60.16 -19.24
N ASN A 106 11.84 -59.24 -18.30
CA ASN A 106 11.07 -59.23 -17.04
C ASN A 106 10.04 -58.11 -17.11
N ARG A 107 8.85 -58.33 -16.51
CA ARG A 107 7.74 -57.33 -16.48
C ARG A 107 7.14 -57.24 -15.09
N THR A 108 6.86 -56.02 -14.69
CA THR A 108 6.12 -55.73 -13.45
C THR A 108 5.17 -54.57 -13.65
N THR A 109 4.10 -54.54 -12.88
CA THR A 109 3.13 -53.44 -12.92
C THR A 109 3.05 -52.84 -11.51
N LEU A 110 3.25 -51.56 -11.42
CA LEU A 110 3.07 -50.79 -10.19
C LEU A 110 1.79 -49.94 -10.32
N ARG A 111 0.90 -50.05 -9.33
CA ARG A 111 -0.31 -49.21 -9.27
C ARG A 111 -0.14 -48.16 -8.20
N LEU A 112 -0.05 -46.93 -8.61
CA LEU A 112 0.05 -45.82 -7.70
C LEU A 112 -1.34 -45.36 -7.26
N ALA A 113 -1.55 -45.36 -5.93
CA ALA A 113 -2.71 -44.75 -5.34
C ALA A 113 -2.56 -43.22 -5.46
N VAL A 114 -3.62 -42.53 -5.89
CA VAL A 114 -3.66 -41.06 -5.73
C VAL A 114 -3.28 -40.77 -4.30
N ALA A 115 -2.28 -39.91 -4.10
CA ALA A 115 -1.97 -39.44 -2.79
C ALA A 115 -3.26 -38.79 -2.29
N THR A 116 -3.96 -39.49 -1.39
CA THR A 116 -4.87 -38.78 -0.49
C THR A 116 -3.94 -37.83 0.21
N ILE A 117 -4.00 -36.58 -0.16
CA ILE A 117 -3.41 -35.51 0.62
C ILE A 117 -4.26 -35.49 1.88
N GLU A 118 -3.96 -36.35 2.85
CA GLU A 118 -3.95 -35.89 4.20
C GLU A 118 -2.92 -34.81 4.20
N GLN A 119 -3.32 -33.59 3.81
CA GLN A 119 -2.72 -32.41 4.37
C GLN A 119 -3.06 -32.49 5.86
N THR A 120 -2.24 -33.20 6.59
CA THR A 120 -1.72 -32.65 7.80
C THR A 120 -1.17 -31.32 7.33
N VAL A 121 -1.97 -30.25 7.43
CA VAL A 121 -1.47 -28.92 7.64
C VAL A 121 -0.74 -29.08 8.97
N VAL A 122 0.48 -29.55 8.91
CA VAL A 122 1.48 -29.21 9.90
C VAL A 122 1.49 -27.70 9.76
N VAL A 123 0.67 -27.04 10.58
CA VAL A 123 1.01 -25.73 11.09
C VAL A 123 2.28 -26.03 11.84
N GLN A 124 3.39 -26.16 11.12
CA GLN A 124 4.68 -25.93 11.71
C GLN A 124 4.48 -24.59 12.37
N ASP A 125 4.49 -24.63 13.70
CA ASP A 125 4.75 -23.44 14.48
C ASP A 125 5.80 -22.71 13.65
N VAL A 126 5.39 -21.59 13.01
CA VAL A 126 6.31 -20.76 12.24
C VAL A 126 7.21 -20.23 13.32
N THR A 127 8.20 -21.05 13.66
CA THR A 127 9.20 -20.72 14.68
C THR A 127 9.82 -19.41 14.24
N ALA A 128 10.32 -18.64 15.15
CA ALA A 128 11.09 -17.43 14.84
C ALA A 128 12.21 -17.71 13.82
N ALA A 129 12.52 -18.97 13.54
CA ALA A 129 13.47 -19.45 12.53
C ALA A 129 12.87 -19.54 11.13
N ASP A 130 11.60 -19.96 10.97
CA ASP A 130 10.92 -20.00 9.66
C ASP A 130 10.49 -18.60 9.19
N ARG A 131 10.31 -17.65 10.14
CA ARG A 131 10.15 -16.22 9.83
C ARG A 131 11.44 -15.58 9.28
N ARG A 132 12.58 -16.26 9.36
CA ARG A 132 13.90 -15.79 8.92
C ARG A 132 14.21 -16.04 7.46
N ASP A 133 13.21 -16.39 6.67
CA ASP A 133 13.45 -16.84 5.30
C ASP A 133 14.10 -15.77 4.41
N ASN A 134 14.13 -14.51 4.79
CA ASN A 134 14.99 -13.48 4.19
C ASN A 134 15.35 -12.31 5.12
N GLY A 135 15.16 -12.42 6.41
CA GLY A 135 15.50 -11.35 7.36
C GLY A 135 14.68 -10.08 7.27
N PHE A 136 13.93 -9.89 6.20
CA PHE A 136 13.17 -8.66 5.91
C PHE A 136 11.68 -8.88 5.65
N THR A 137 11.17 -10.10 5.77
CA THR A 137 9.75 -10.38 5.52
C THR A 137 9.09 -10.96 6.77
N THR A 138 7.94 -10.41 7.14
CA THR A 138 7.06 -10.96 8.18
C THR A 138 5.73 -11.31 7.55
N THR A 139 5.23 -12.53 7.80
CA THR A 139 3.95 -13.01 7.27
C THR A 139 2.93 -13.12 8.39
N LEU A 140 1.70 -12.62 8.18
CA LEU A 140 0.59 -12.84 9.08
C LEU A 140 0.07 -14.27 8.97
N THR A 141 -0.30 -14.85 10.10
CA THR A 141 -1.03 -16.13 10.14
C THR A 141 -2.49 -15.92 9.77
N GLN A 142 -3.19 -17.01 9.47
CA GLN A 142 -4.62 -16.94 9.18
C GLN A 142 -5.44 -16.38 10.35
N GLU A 143 -5.08 -16.71 11.59
CA GLU A 143 -5.74 -16.15 12.77
C GLU A 143 -5.54 -14.64 12.91
N GLU A 144 -4.35 -14.14 12.56
CA GLU A 144 -4.07 -12.70 12.53
C GLU A 144 -4.87 -12.02 11.42
N ILE A 145 -4.98 -12.62 10.24
CA ILE A 145 -5.82 -12.14 9.13
C ILE A 145 -7.30 -12.12 9.53
N ASP A 146 -7.79 -13.19 10.16
CA ASP A 146 -9.18 -13.29 10.61
C ASP A 146 -9.55 -12.25 11.68
N SER A 147 -8.55 -11.72 12.39
CA SER A 147 -8.75 -10.70 13.43
C SER A 147 -8.80 -9.27 12.86
N LEU A 148 -8.37 -9.06 11.61
CA LEU A 148 -8.42 -7.74 10.97
C LEU A 148 -9.89 -7.27 10.82
N PRO A 149 -10.13 -5.96 10.67
CA PRO A 149 -11.44 -5.44 10.32
C PRO A 149 -12.02 -6.08 9.06
N ASP A 150 -13.35 -6.18 8.98
CA ASP A 150 -14.02 -6.66 7.76
C ASP A 150 -14.20 -5.54 6.74
N ASP A 151 -14.16 -4.30 7.18
CA ASP A 151 -14.12 -3.14 6.29
C ASP A 151 -12.77 -3.05 5.60
N PRO A 152 -12.72 -2.96 4.26
CA PRO A 152 -11.47 -2.86 3.52
C PRO A 152 -10.66 -1.61 3.84
N GLU A 153 -11.30 -0.48 4.15
CA GLU A 153 -10.61 0.77 4.49
C GLU A 153 -10.05 0.69 5.92
N GLU A 154 -10.85 0.23 6.88
CA GLU A 154 -10.38 -0.02 8.26
C GLU A 154 -9.28 -1.09 8.29
N MET A 155 -9.39 -2.13 7.44
CA MET A 155 -8.36 -3.17 7.31
C MET A 155 -7.07 -2.59 6.72
N ALA A 156 -7.17 -1.71 5.73
CA ALA A 156 -6.00 -1.02 5.17
C ALA A 156 -5.30 -0.16 6.22
N ASP A 157 -6.07 0.58 6.99
CA ASP A 157 -5.55 1.40 8.10
C ASP A 157 -4.89 0.55 9.18
N GLU A 158 -5.49 -0.59 9.54
CA GLU A 158 -4.89 -1.51 10.52
C GLU A 158 -3.60 -2.14 9.99
N LEU A 159 -3.56 -2.57 8.74
CA LEU A 159 -2.36 -3.09 8.10
C LEU A 159 -1.25 -2.03 8.02
N ALA A 160 -1.60 -0.78 7.69
CA ALA A 160 -0.66 0.32 7.69
C ALA A 160 -0.11 0.60 9.09
N ARG A 161 -0.95 0.52 10.12
CA ARG A 161 -0.54 0.65 11.54
C ARG A 161 0.39 -0.49 11.97
N LEU A 162 0.06 -1.74 11.61
CA LEU A 162 0.89 -2.91 11.92
C LEU A 162 2.26 -2.86 11.23
N ALA A 163 2.31 -2.39 9.99
CA ALA A 163 3.55 -2.22 9.24
C ALA A 163 4.39 -1.05 9.75
N GLY A 164 3.73 0.00 10.22
CA GLY A 164 4.35 1.25 10.65
C GLY A 164 4.43 2.31 9.55
N PRO A 165 5.03 3.46 9.87
CA PRO A 165 5.10 4.60 8.95
C PRO A 165 5.83 4.27 7.65
N GLY A 166 5.29 4.70 6.53
CA GLY A 166 5.78 4.38 5.18
C GLY A 166 5.16 3.11 4.60
N ALA A 167 4.16 2.52 5.27
CA ALA A 167 3.44 1.37 4.75
C ALA A 167 2.70 1.71 3.46
N GLN A 168 2.90 0.87 2.46
CA GLN A 168 2.16 0.91 1.20
C GLN A 168 1.59 -0.46 0.90
N ILE A 169 0.30 -0.51 0.62
CA ILE A 169 -0.41 -1.76 0.40
C ILE A 169 -0.39 -2.09 -1.10
N PHE A 170 0.00 -3.33 -1.37
CA PHE A 170 -0.03 -3.93 -2.70
C PHE A 170 -0.98 -5.12 -2.68
N VAL A 171 -1.87 -5.18 -3.64
CA VAL A 171 -2.75 -6.33 -3.83
C VAL A 171 -2.31 -7.06 -5.08
N ASP A 172 -1.87 -8.31 -4.92
CA ASP A 172 -1.37 -9.17 -6.02
C ASP A 172 -0.26 -8.52 -6.86
N GLY A 173 0.59 -7.71 -6.21
CA GLY A 173 1.72 -7.03 -6.85
C GLY A 173 1.42 -5.65 -7.43
N PHE A 174 0.18 -5.18 -7.43
CA PHE A 174 -0.20 -3.84 -7.85
C PHE A 174 -0.32 -2.89 -6.66
N ARG A 175 0.18 -1.68 -6.80
CA ARG A 175 0.10 -0.63 -5.79
C ARG A 175 -1.33 -0.11 -5.68
N GLY A 176 -1.82 0.03 -4.48
CA GLY A 176 -3.17 0.51 -4.24
C GLY A 176 -4.25 -0.53 -4.61
N GLY A 177 -5.46 -0.06 -4.79
CA GLY A 177 -6.62 -0.89 -4.98
C GLY A 177 -7.34 -1.17 -3.66
N ARG A 178 -8.58 -1.60 -3.76
CA ARG A 178 -9.36 -1.99 -2.59
C ARG A 178 -8.90 -3.34 -2.08
N LEU A 179 -8.76 -3.47 -0.77
CA LEU A 179 -8.44 -4.75 -0.16
C LEU A 179 -9.56 -5.76 -0.41
N PRO A 180 -9.20 -7.01 -0.77
CA PRO A 180 -10.17 -8.08 -0.88
C PRO A 180 -10.72 -8.46 0.49
N PRO A 181 -11.92 -9.08 0.56
CA PRO A 181 -12.42 -9.63 1.81
C PRO A 181 -11.47 -10.67 2.39
N LYS A 182 -11.45 -10.80 3.73
CA LYS A 182 -10.54 -11.69 4.45
C LYS A 182 -10.57 -13.15 3.98
N ASP A 183 -11.74 -13.65 3.62
CA ASP A 183 -11.93 -15.01 3.09
C ASP A 183 -11.25 -15.24 1.73
N GLN A 184 -11.02 -14.18 0.95
CA GLN A 184 -10.28 -14.23 -0.30
C GLN A 184 -8.77 -14.01 -0.12
N ILE A 185 -8.31 -13.57 1.05
CA ILE A 185 -6.88 -13.38 1.32
C ILE A 185 -6.23 -14.74 1.58
N GLN A 186 -5.18 -15.03 0.84
CA GLN A 186 -4.33 -16.19 1.07
C GLN A 186 -3.24 -15.89 2.08
N GLN A 187 -2.61 -14.71 1.96
CA GLN A 187 -1.45 -14.33 2.76
C GLN A 187 -1.28 -12.83 2.78
N ILE A 188 -0.79 -12.30 3.89
CA ILE A 188 -0.32 -10.91 4.01
C ILE A 188 1.14 -10.93 4.43
N ARG A 189 1.99 -10.24 3.67
CA ARG A 189 3.44 -10.13 3.91
C ARG A 189 3.84 -8.68 4.14
N PHE A 190 4.64 -8.44 5.15
CA PHE A 190 5.30 -7.16 5.39
C PHE A 190 6.75 -7.26 4.96
N HIS A 191 7.13 -6.55 3.90
CA HIS A 191 8.51 -6.45 3.46
C HIS A 191 9.16 -5.23 4.11
N THR A 192 10.04 -5.46 5.05
CA THR A 192 10.66 -4.41 5.87
C THR A 192 12.02 -3.93 5.34
N ASN A 193 12.50 -4.45 4.20
CA ASN A 193 13.69 -3.93 3.54
C ASN A 193 13.34 -2.67 2.73
N SER A 194 13.44 -1.51 3.35
CA SER A 194 13.20 -0.23 2.69
C SER A 194 14.33 0.21 1.74
N PHE A 195 15.41 -0.60 1.60
CA PHE A 195 16.56 -0.33 0.72
C PHE A 195 16.56 -1.18 -0.55
N SER A 196 15.52 -1.96 -0.82
CA SER A 196 15.43 -2.69 -2.08
C SER A 196 15.46 -1.72 -3.27
N ALA A 197 16.28 -2.05 -4.28
CA ALA A 197 16.37 -1.25 -5.50
C ALA A 197 15.09 -1.31 -6.36
N GLU A 198 14.22 -2.30 -6.12
CA GLU A 198 12.89 -2.38 -6.71
C GLU A 198 12.00 -1.19 -6.31
N TYR A 199 12.19 -0.64 -5.10
CA TYR A 199 11.33 0.41 -4.58
C TYR A 199 11.77 1.79 -5.07
N HIS A 200 10.80 2.59 -5.48
CA HIS A 200 11.02 3.97 -5.88
C HIS A 200 11.24 4.87 -4.64
N GLU A 201 10.37 4.80 -3.65
CA GLU A 201 10.29 5.73 -2.53
C GLU A 201 11.18 5.34 -1.36
N ALA A 202 11.75 6.35 -0.67
CA ALA A 202 12.48 6.17 0.58
C ALA A 202 11.51 5.79 1.73
N GLY A 203 11.95 4.88 2.61
CA GLY A 203 11.19 4.49 3.80
C GLY A 203 9.98 3.60 3.53
N MET A 204 9.79 3.16 2.29
CA MET A 204 8.67 2.31 1.93
C MET A 204 8.72 0.96 2.64
N ILE A 205 7.62 0.59 3.29
CA ILE A 205 7.35 -0.75 3.79
C ILE A 205 6.23 -1.33 2.93
N ARG A 206 6.55 -2.35 2.13
CA ARG A 206 5.57 -3.00 1.27
C ARG A 206 4.73 -3.98 2.09
N VAL A 207 3.43 -3.73 2.17
CA VAL A 207 2.43 -4.67 2.67
C VAL A 207 1.81 -5.38 1.48
N GLU A 208 2.19 -6.62 1.24
CA GLU A 208 1.69 -7.39 0.11
C GLU A 208 0.56 -8.30 0.52
N VAL A 209 -0.62 -8.07 -0.01
CA VAL A 209 -1.81 -8.89 0.15
C VAL A 209 -1.94 -9.80 -1.07
N ILE A 210 -1.82 -11.09 -0.83
CA ILE A 210 -1.92 -12.13 -1.88
C ILE A 210 -3.29 -12.77 -1.77
N THR A 211 -4.04 -12.79 -2.88
CA THR A 211 -5.38 -13.36 -2.91
C THR A 211 -5.36 -14.84 -3.23
N LYS A 212 -6.39 -15.56 -2.77
CA LYS A 212 -6.60 -16.97 -3.10
C LYS A 212 -6.97 -17.10 -4.58
N PRO A 213 -6.36 -18.02 -5.31
CA PRO A 213 -6.76 -18.29 -6.69
C PRO A 213 -8.18 -18.87 -6.75
N GLY A 214 -8.94 -18.45 -7.74
CA GLY A 214 -10.32 -18.92 -7.96
C GLY A 214 -10.44 -20.31 -8.56
N MET A 215 -9.37 -21.13 -8.55
CA MET A 215 -9.29 -22.40 -9.27
C MET A 215 -9.74 -23.62 -8.44
N GLY A 216 -10.01 -23.43 -7.14
CA GLY A 216 -10.48 -24.48 -6.24
C GLY A 216 -11.98 -24.75 -6.34
N GLY A 217 -12.60 -25.07 -5.21
CA GLY A 217 -14.06 -25.17 -5.13
C GLY A 217 -14.74 -23.81 -5.20
N TRP A 218 -16.00 -23.79 -5.60
CA TRP A 218 -16.83 -22.59 -5.51
C TRP A 218 -16.97 -22.12 -4.08
N ARG A 219 -16.83 -20.84 -3.88
CA ARG A 219 -16.95 -20.17 -2.58
C ARG A 219 -17.55 -18.78 -2.79
N GLY A 220 -18.29 -18.34 -1.80
CA GLY A 220 -18.83 -17.00 -1.81
C GLY A 220 -18.91 -16.45 -0.40
N SER A 221 -18.95 -15.13 -0.31
CA SER A 221 -19.22 -14.45 0.93
C SER A 221 -20.07 -13.21 0.70
N SER A 222 -20.88 -12.88 1.70
CA SER A 222 -21.57 -11.60 1.77
C SER A 222 -21.28 -10.97 3.11
N ASN A 223 -21.11 -9.64 3.13
CA ASN A 223 -20.93 -8.87 4.34
C ASN A 223 -21.90 -7.70 4.33
N PHE A 224 -22.50 -7.44 5.48
CA PHE A 224 -23.34 -6.27 5.72
C PHE A 224 -22.88 -5.58 7.00
N GLY A 225 -22.69 -4.25 6.93
CA GLY A 225 -22.32 -3.41 8.07
C GLY A 225 -23.32 -2.25 8.19
N PHE A 226 -23.67 -1.89 9.40
CA PHE A 226 -24.61 -0.82 9.71
C PHE A 226 -24.11 0.00 10.89
N ARG A 227 -24.17 1.31 10.76
CA ARG A 227 -23.90 2.29 11.80
C ARG A 227 -24.99 3.37 11.74
N ASP A 228 -25.40 3.88 12.87
CA ASP A 228 -26.45 4.86 12.99
C ASP A 228 -26.17 5.84 14.14
N GLU A 229 -26.57 7.09 14.01
CA GLU A 229 -26.37 8.12 15.03
C GLU A 229 -26.96 7.76 16.39
N SER A 230 -28.02 6.94 16.46
CA SER A 230 -28.63 6.51 17.72
C SER A 230 -27.62 5.76 18.62
N LEU A 231 -26.68 5.05 18.02
CA LEU A 231 -25.64 4.28 18.70
C LEU A 231 -24.34 5.10 18.93
N ASN A 232 -24.18 6.23 18.28
CA ASN A 232 -22.97 7.05 18.32
C ASN A 232 -23.03 8.10 19.44
N ALA A 233 -21.88 8.59 19.86
CA ALA A 233 -21.81 9.76 20.74
C ALA A 233 -21.90 11.05 19.94
N ARG A 234 -22.20 12.15 20.62
CA ARG A 234 -22.24 13.50 20.06
C ARG A 234 -20.81 14.02 19.84
N ASN A 235 -20.56 14.77 18.77
CA ASN A 235 -19.31 15.51 18.56
C ASN A 235 -19.15 16.58 19.64
N ALA A 236 -17.93 16.82 20.10
CA ALA A 236 -17.66 17.77 21.18
C ALA A 236 -18.02 19.23 20.85
N PHE A 237 -17.97 19.62 19.58
CA PHE A 237 -18.30 20.95 19.09
C PHE A 237 -19.74 21.09 18.62
N ALA A 238 -20.54 20.06 18.63
CA ALA A 238 -21.94 20.09 18.22
C ALA A 238 -22.85 20.25 19.45
N ASP A 239 -23.85 21.09 19.37
CA ASP A 239 -24.86 21.26 20.43
C ASP A 239 -25.81 20.06 20.48
N GLU A 240 -26.07 19.44 19.31
CA GLU A 240 -26.94 18.27 19.15
C GLU A 240 -26.19 17.12 18.48
N LYS A 241 -26.77 15.91 18.54
CA LYS A 241 -26.28 14.80 17.72
C LYS A 241 -26.53 15.09 16.24
N GLY A 242 -25.47 15.04 15.47
CA GLY A 242 -25.59 15.14 14.02
C GLY A 242 -26.14 13.86 13.39
N ALA A 243 -26.85 14.01 12.28
CA ALA A 243 -27.28 12.88 11.48
C ALA A 243 -26.06 12.11 10.94
N GLU A 244 -26.01 10.83 11.23
CA GLU A 244 -24.90 9.97 10.83
C GLU A 244 -25.39 8.53 10.61
N GLN A 245 -25.29 8.05 9.39
CA GLN A 245 -25.62 6.66 9.11
C GLN A 245 -24.64 6.08 8.08
N MET A 246 -24.37 4.80 8.18
CA MET A 246 -23.62 4.05 7.17
C MET A 246 -24.30 2.70 6.92
N ARG A 247 -24.44 2.38 5.65
CA ARG A 247 -24.87 1.08 5.15
C ARG A 247 -23.82 0.56 4.20
N ARG A 248 -23.18 -0.54 4.57
CA ARG A 248 -22.18 -1.20 3.74
C ARG A 248 -22.65 -2.59 3.37
N TYR A 249 -22.46 -2.97 2.13
CA TYR A 249 -22.75 -4.29 1.63
C TYR A 249 -21.64 -4.74 0.70
N MET A 250 -21.34 -6.02 0.76
CA MET A 250 -20.31 -6.64 -0.08
C MET A 250 -20.76 -8.06 -0.44
N VAL A 251 -20.57 -8.44 -1.69
CA VAL A 251 -20.83 -9.80 -2.19
C VAL A 251 -19.64 -10.23 -3.03
N ASN A 252 -19.11 -11.39 -2.71
CA ASN A 252 -17.98 -11.99 -3.43
C ASN A 252 -18.31 -13.40 -3.83
N PHE A 253 -17.84 -13.79 -5.02
CA PHE A 253 -18.01 -15.11 -5.56
C PHE A 253 -16.77 -15.53 -6.33
N SER A 254 -16.25 -16.72 -6.04
CA SER A 254 -15.09 -17.24 -6.78
C SER A 254 -15.15 -18.75 -6.93
N GLY A 255 -14.65 -19.23 -8.08
CA GLY A 255 -14.63 -20.65 -8.36
C GLY A 255 -14.04 -21.00 -9.72
N PRO A 256 -13.89 -22.28 -10.02
CA PRO A 256 -13.26 -22.73 -11.26
C PRO A 256 -14.21 -22.65 -12.46
N ILE A 257 -13.78 -21.99 -13.54
CA ILE A 257 -14.34 -22.19 -14.89
C ILE A 257 -13.85 -23.55 -15.42
N ALA A 258 -12.55 -23.81 -15.26
CA ALA A 258 -11.95 -25.12 -15.49
C ALA A 258 -11.15 -25.51 -14.25
N LYS A 259 -11.54 -26.60 -13.60
CA LYS A 259 -10.99 -27.06 -12.31
C LYS A 259 -9.47 -27.21 -12.38
N GLY A 260 -8.77 -26.55 -11.44
CA GLY A 260 -7.31 -26.59 -11.35
C GLY A 260 -6.58 -25.80 -12.45
N ARG A 261 -7.27 -25.19 -13.41
CA ARG A 261 -6.64 -24.51 -14.56
C ARG A 261 -7.11 -23.08 -14.75
N THR A 262 -8.41 -22.82 -14.63
CA THR A 262 -8.97 -21.48 -14.86
C THR A 262 -9.93 -21.13 -13.75
N GLY A 263 -9.67 -20.02 -13.08
CA GLY A 263 -10.49 -19.47 -12.01
C GLY A 263 -11.17 -18.18 -12.41
N LEU A 264 -12.37 -17.93 -11.84
CA LEU A 264 -13.10 -16.67 -11.91
C LEU A 264 -13.30 -16.15 -10.49
N SER A 265 -13.15 -14.84 -10.31
CA SER A 265 -13.54 -14.15 -9.08
C SER A 265 -14.35 -12.90 -9.45
N LEU A 266 -15.48 -12.72 -8.81
CA LEU A 266 -16.35 -11.55 -8.95
C LEU A 266 -16.52 -10.91 -7.58
N SER A 267 -16.44 -9.59 -7.52
CA SER A 267 -16.67 -8.82 -6.29
C SER A 267 -17.56 -7.63 -6.61
N PHE A 268 -18.52 -7.42 -5.76
CA PHE A 268 -19.38 -6.24 -5.78
C PHE A 268 -19.50 -5.72 -4.36
N ASP A 269 -19.26 -4.44 -4.16
CA ASP A 269 -19.45 -3.78 -2.87
C ASP A 269 -19.95 -2.36 -3.02
N GLY A 270 -20.68 -1.91 -2.02
CA GLY A 270 -21.16 -0.56 -1.91
C GLY A 270 -21.16 -0.05 -0.49
N ASN A 271 -21.00 1.26 -0.39
CA ASN A 271 -21.10 2.01 0.85
C ASN A 271 -21.97 3.25 0.58
N SER A 272 -23.09 3.35 1.29
CA SER A 272 -23.90 4.56 1.32
C SER A 272 -23.86 5.10 2.74
N SER A 273 -23.36 6.32 2.89
CA SER A 273 -23.19 6.93 4.19
C SER A 273 -23.42 8.42 4.16
N TYR A 274 -23.79 8.96 5.29
CA TYR A 274 -23.73 10.40 5.56
C TYR A 274 -23.21 10.65 6.95
N ASP A 275 -22.31 11.63 7.05
CA ASP A 275 -21.75 12.13 8.29
C ASP A 275 -22.09 13.60 8.46
N SER A 276 -22.26 14.05 9.69
CA SER A 276 -22.42 15.48 9.99
C SER A 276 -21.06 16.13 10.19
N ARG A 277 -20.85 17.23 9.48
CA ARG A 277 -19.69 18.13 9.64
C ARG A 277 -20.09 19.25 10.61
N THR A 278 -19.23 19.51 11.58
CA THR A 278 -19.44 20.60 12.55
C THR A 278 -18.84 21.88 11.99
N ILE A 279 -19.66 22.92 11.91
CA ILE A 279 -19.25 24.29 11.60
C ILE A 279 -19.03 25.00 12.94
N VAL A 280 -17.81 25.45 13.20
CA VAL A 280 -17.42 26.19 14.39
C VAL A 280 -16.86 27.52 13.92
N ALA A 281 -17.70 28.53 13.87
CA ALA A 281 -17.40 29.81 13.25
C ALA A 281 -18.00 30.97 14.08
N GLN A 282 -17.72 32.19 13.68
CA GLN A 282 -18.50 33.35 14.06
C GLN A 282 -19.47 33.71 12.93
N SER A 283 -20.71 34.04 13.28
CA SER A 283 -21.60 34.60 12.29
C SER A 283 -21.10 35.98 11.83
N PRO A 284 -21.61 36.49 10.69
CA PRO A 284 -21.34 37.87 10.25
C PRO A 284 -21.61 38.95 11.30
N ALA A 285 -22.51 38.66 12.25
CA ALA A 285 -22.83 39.56 13.36
C ALA A 285 -21.94 39.38 14.60
N GLY A 286 -20.90 38.49 14.54
CA GLY A 286 -20.00 38.24 15.65
C GLY A 286 -20.51 37.27 16.72
N VAL A 287 -21.64 36.61 16.47
CA VAL A 287 -22.19 35.59 17.36
C VAL A 287 -21.58 34.22 17.04
N ALA A 288 -21.18 33.49 18.09
CA ALA A 288 -20.71 32.13 17.90
C ALA A 288 -21.75 31.26 17.14
N LEU A 289 -21.28 30.54 16.14
CA LEU A 289 -22.12 29.68 15.29
C LEU A 289 -21.58 28.24 15.42
N ASN A 290 -22.40 27.40 16.04
CA ASN A 290 -22.19 25.94 16.08
C ASN A 290 -23.33 25.29 15.31
N SER A 291 -23.07 24.81 14.12
CA SER A 291 -24.10 24.15 13.29
C SER A 291 -23.56 22.87 12.65
N LEU A 292 -24.47 22.10 12.10
CA LEU A 292 -24.16 20.83 11.48
C LEU A 292 -24.56 20.84 10.01
N ALA A 293 -23.70 20.33 9.16
CA ALA A 293 -23.99 20.09 7.75
C ALA A 293 -23.80 18.61 7.42
N VAL A 294 -24.82 18.00 6.81
CA VAL A 294 -24.77 16.58 6.43
C VAL A 294 -23.97 16.43 5.13
N ALA A 295 -23.00 15.53 5.12
CA ALA A 295 -22.13 15.24 3.97
C ALA A 295 -22.34 13.79 3.47
N PRO A 296 -23.23 13.58 2.46
CA PRO A 296 -23.44 12.26 1.87
C PRO A 296 -22.25 11.76 1.06
N THR A 297 -22.06 10.44 1.12
CA THR A 297 -21.07 9.72 0.30
C THR A 297 -21.67 8.41 -0.16
N ASP A 298 -21.74 8.21 -1.48
CA ASP A 298 -22.14 6.95 -2.11
C ASP A 298 -20.99 6.41 -2.94
N ALA A 299 -20.56 5.19 -2.63
CA ALA A 299 -19.49 4.52 -3.34
C ALA A 299 -19.93 3.12 -3.78
N MET A 300 -19.63 2.76 -5.02
CA MET A 300 -19.86 1.44 -5.59
C MET A 300 -18.61 0.96 -6.27
N ASN A 301 -18.28 -0.31 -6.07
CA ASN A 301 -17.16 -0.98 -6.73
C ASN A 301 -17.62 -2.32 -7.29
N PHE A 302 -17.14 -2.60 -8.48
CA PHE A 302 -17.26 -3.91 -9.12
C PHE A 302 -15.91 -4.37 -9.57
N SER A 303 -15.58 -5.65 -9.39
CA SER A 303 -14.39 -6.24 -10.01
C SER A 303 -14.67 -7.65 -10.54
N ALA A 304 -14.03 -7.97 -11.65
CA ALA A 304 -14.04 -9.29 -12.29
C ALA A 304 -12.60 -9.67 -12.60
N ARG A 305 -12.19 -10.85 -12.14
CA ARG A 305 -10.82 -11.37 -12.30
C ARG A 305 -10.85 -12.78 -12.84
N VAL A 306 -10.05 -13.02 -13.85
CA VAL A 306 -9.81 -14.35 -14.42
C VAL A 306 -8.34 -14.70 -14.23
N GLU A 307 -8.10 -15.92 -13.76
CA GLU A 307 -6.77 -16.50 -13.63
C GLU A 307 -6.68 -17.77 -14.47
N HIS A 308 -5.56 -17.93 -15.17
CA HIS A 308 -5.33 -19.12 -16.01
C HIS A 308 -3.90 -19.63 -15.85
N LEU A 309 -3.76 -20.93 -15.63
CA LEU A 309 -2.47 -21.62 -15.59
C LEU A 309 -2.14 -22.19 -16.96
N ILE A 310 -0.99 -21.81 -17.49
CA ILE A 310 -0.48 -22.27 -18.80
C ILE A 310 0.65 -23.27 -18.55
N GLY A 311 0.44 -24.53 -18.92
CA GLY A 311 1.48 -25.56 -18.89
C GLY A 311 2.14 -25.83 -17.53
N GLY A 312 1.51 -25.46 -16.41
CA GLY A 312 2.02 -25.70 -15.04
C GLY A 312 3.17 -24.78 -14.58
N ALA A 313 3.76 -23.97 -15.47
CA ALA A 313 4.89 -23.12 -15.16
C ALA A 313 4.58 -21.62 -15.29
N ALA A 314 3.49 -21.26 -15.96
CA ALA A 314 3.10 -19.88 -16.18
C ALA A 314 1.67 -19.64 -15.68
N GLN A 315 1.45 -18.44 -15.14
CA GLN A 315 0.13 -17.96 -14.74
C GLN A 315 -0.14 -16.62 -15.40
N VAL A 316 -1.35 -16.47 -15.90
CA VAL A 316 -1.89 -15.19 -16.39
C VAL A 316 -3.08 -14.83 -15.51
N ARG A 317 -3.09 -13.58 -15.03
CA ARG A 317 -4.18 -12.99 -14.28
C ARG A 317 -4.60 -11.71 -14.97
N ALA A 318 -5.87 -11.62 -15.33
CA ALA A 318 -6.49 -10.41 -15.86
C ALA A 318 -7.61 -9.97 -14.93
N GLU A 319 -7.66 -8.68 -14.63
CA GLU A 319 -8.67 -8.08 -13.76
C GLU A 319 -9.19 -6.80 -14.39
N TYR A 320 -10.49 -6.61 -14.35
CA TYR A 320 -11.15 -5.35 -14.61
C TYR A 320 -11.88 -4.93 -13.34
N SER A 321 -11.77 -3.65 -12.98
CA SER A 321 -12.55 -3.07 -11.90
C SER A 321 -13.09 -1.70 -12.28
N ARG A 322 -14.31 -1.40 -11.80
CA ARG A 322 -14.96 -0.11 -11.92
C ARG A 322 -15.32 0.40 -10.55
N ARG A 323 -14.91 1.64 -10.27
CA ARG A 323 -15.23 2.36 -9.04
C ARG A 323 -16.01 3.62 -9.37
N GLN A 324 -17.11 3.84 -8.67
CA GLN A 324 -17.89 5.08 -8.68
C GLN A 324 -17.91 5.64 -7.26
N ASN A 325 -17.71 6.94 -7.12
CA ASN A 325 -17.72 7.62 -5.82
C ASN A 325 -18.33 9.00 -5.98
N GLN A 326 -19.51 9.19 -5.40
CA GLN A 326 -20.23 10.47 -5.36
C GLN A 326 -20.17 11.01 -3.94
N ARG A 327 -19.76 12.26 -3.81
CA ARG A 327 -19.67 12.95 -2.53
C ARG A 327 -20.29 14.32 -2.65
N SER A 328 -21.12 14.67 -1.66
CA SER A 328 -21.81 15.96 -1.62
C SER A 328 -21.46 16.72 -0.35
N ASN A 329 -21.73 18.02 -0.35
CA ASN A 329 -21.47 18.94 0.75
C ASN A 329 -20.00 18.88 1.25
N LEU A 330 -19.07 18.75 0.31
CA LEU A 330 -17.65 18.92 0.56
C LEU A 330 -17.32 20.42 0.75
N GLY A 331 -16.24 20.73 1.47
CA GLY A 331 -15.81 22.12 1.69
C GLY A 331 -16.65 22.84 2.75
N VAL A 332 -17.39 22.10 3.58
CA VAL A 332 -18.19 22.63 4.71
C VAL A 332 -17.63 22.06 6.00
N GLY A 333 -17.58 22.86 7.03
CA GLY A 333 -17.05 22.51 8.37
C GLY A 333 -15.97 23.45 8.85
N ASP A 334 -15.60 23.37 10.11
CA ASP A 334 -14.73 24.34 10.77
C ASP A 334 -15.24 25.77 10.56
N PHE A 335 -14.51 26.62 9.84
CA PHE A 335 -14.92 27.99 9.50
C PHE A 335 -15.77 28.09 8.23
N ASP A 336 -15.83 27.03 7.41
CA ASP A 336 -16.54 27.08 6.13
C ASP A 336 -18.03 26.79 6.31
N LEU A 337 -18.84 27.79 5.96
CA LEU A 337 -20.30 27.76 6.08
C LEU A 337 -20.93 26.85 4.99
N SER A 338 -22.22 26.51 5.16
CA SER A 338 -22.94 25.59 4.27
C SER A 338 -22.97 26.03 2.80
N GLU A 339 -22.87 27.34 2.52
CA GLU A 339 -22.83 27.90 1.15
C GLU A 339 -21.57 27.51 0.38
N ARG A 340 -20.51 27.11 1.11
CA ARG A 340 -19.25 26.62 0.55
C ARG A 340 -19.37 25.22 -0.05
N ALA A 341 -20.52 24.59 0.07
CA ALA A 341 -20.73 23.21 -0.37
C ALA A 341 -20.45 23.00 -1.86
N TYR A 342 -19.71 21.93 -2.16
CA TYR A 342 -19.55 21.43 -3.51
C TYR A 342 -19.71 19.91 -3.53
N ALA A 343 -19.95 19.36 -4.71
CA ALA A 343 -20.06 17.92 -4.92
C ALA A 343 -18.98 17.44 -5.90
N THR A 344 -18.56 16.18 -5.72
CA THR A 344 -17.67 15.49 -6.66
C THR A 344 -18.28 14.18 -7.11
N ASP A 345 -18.10 13.86 -8.39
CA ASP A 345 -18.45 12.58 -9.01
C ASP A 345 -17.19 12.01 -9.67
N MET A 346 -16.69 10.92 -9.12
CA MET A 346 -15.47 10.25 -9.58
C MET A 346 -15.80 8.86 -10.08
N ASN A 347 -15.46 8.60 -11.33
CA ASN A 347 -15.55 7.30 -11.97
C ASN A 347 -14.16 6.84 -12.38
N THR A 348 -13.79 5.61 -12.03
CA THR A 348 -12.50 5.03 -12.41
C THR A 348 -12.69 3.61 -12.94
N ASP A 349 -12.18 3.36 -14.12
CA ASP A 349 -12.07 2.04 -14.73
C ASP A 349 -10.59 1.61 -14.71
N THR A 350 -10.30 0.46 -14.13
CA THR A 350 -8.94 -0.09 -14.02
C THR A 350 -8.89 -1.45 -14.71
N PHE A 351 -7.92 -1.62 -15.58
CA PHE A 351 -7.56 -2.91 -16.17
C PHE A 351 -6.17 -3.31 -15.69
N ARG A 352 -6.03 -4.54 -15.19
CA ARG A 352 -4.76 -5.12 -14.71
C ARG A 352 -4.48 -6.43 -15.42
N LEU A 353 -3.25 -6.59 -15.87
CA LEU A 353 -2.73 -7.85 -16.39
C LEU A 353 -1.43 -8.18 -15.66
N ARG A 354 -1.35 -9.38 -15.10
CA ARG A 354 -0.12 -9.90 -14.51
C ARG A 354 0.18 -11.26 -15.10
N THR A 355 1.40 -11.44 -15.58
CA THR A 355 1.90 -12.75 -15.96
C THR A 355 3.10 -13.11 -15.10
N THR A 356 3.13 -14.34 -14.61
CA THR A 356 4.29 -14.89 -13.93
C THR A 356 4.70 -16.17 -14.62
N ASN A 357 5.99 -16.36 -14.80
CA ASN A 357 6.53 -17.54 -15.49
C ASN A 357 7.87 -17.93 -14.87
N VAL A 358 8.13 -19.23 -14.79
CA VAL A 358 9.44 -19.77 -14.46
C VAL A 358 10.10 -20.28 -15.74
N VAL A 359 11.08 -19.52 -16.24
CA VAL A 359 11.82 -19.85 -17.44
C VAL A 359 12.95 -20.81 -17.08
N GLY A 360 12.87 -22.03 -17.57
CA GLY A 360 13.74 -23.12 -17.14
C GLY A 360 13.53 -23.45 -15.66
N LYS A 361 14.61 -23.61 -14.89
CA LYS A 361 14.57 -23.90 -13.44
C LYS A 361 15.13 -22.76 -12.57
N LYS A 362 15.51 -21.63 -13.18
CA LYS A 362 16.36 -20.63 -12.50
C LYS A 362 15.89 -19.20 -12.63
N VAL A 363 15.05 -18.87 -13.60
CA VAL A 363 14.62 -17.48 -13.84
C VAL A 363 13.14 -17.38 -13.59
N PHE A 364 12.75 -16.58 -12.62
CA PHE A 364 11.38 -16.16 -12.43
C PHE A 364 11.17 -14.83 -13.16
N SER A 365 10.12 -14.75 -13.95
CA SER A 365 9.74 -13.56 -14.70
C SER A 365 8.33 -13.11 -14.31
N GLU A 366 8.19 -11.82 -14.01
CA GLU A 366 6.91 -11.20 -13.71
C GLU A 366 6.72 -9.98 -14.60
N PHE A 367 5.66 -9.97 -15.40
CA PHE A 367 5.23 -8.83 -16.18
C PHE A 367 3.90 -8.29 -15.66
N LYS A 368 3.79 -6.97 -15.53
CA LYS A 368 2.61 -6.28 -15.04
C LYS A 368 2.22 -5.14 -15.97
N VAL A 369 0.93 -5.00 -16.19
CA VAL A 369 0.30 -3.86 -16.85
C VAL A 369 -0.84 -3.39 -15.97
N GLU A 370 -0.92 -2.10 -15.71
CA GLU A 370 -2.10 -1.45 -15.15
C GLU A 370 -2.47 -0.28 -16.06
N PHE A 371 -3.72 -0.22 -16.44
CA PHE A 371 -4.29 0.90 -17.17
C PHE A 371 -5.48 1.45 -16.39
N ASN A 372 -5.42 2.74 -16.05
CA ASN A 372 -6.47 3.46 -15.37
C ASN A 372 -7.08 4.51 -16.29
N SER A 373 -8.39 4.59 -16.31
CA SER A 373 -9.13 5.69 -16.93
C SER A 373 -10.07 6.29 -15.88
N SER A 374 -9.89 7.55 -15.56
CA SER A 374 -10.70 8.20 -14.54
C SER A 374 -11.26 9.54 -14.99
N THR A 375 -12.47 9.83 -14.54
CA THR A 375 -13.14 11.12 -14.69
C THR A 375 -13.50 11.61 -13.29
N ASN A 376 -13.15 12.85 -12.98
CA ASN A 376 -13.51 13.52 -11.74
C ASN A 376 -14.18 14.85 -12.06
N ALA A 377 -15.50 14.94 -11.86
CA ALA A 377 -16.31 16.14 -12.03
C ALA A 377 -16.57 16.80 -10.68
N THR A 378 -16.42 18.13 -10.63
CA THR A 378 -16.66 18.96 -9.44
C THR A 378 -17.75 19.99 -9.76
N ARG A 379 -18.70 20.18 -8.86
CA ARG A 379 -19.81 21.15 -9.02
C ARG A 379 -19.99 21.93 -7.72
N SER A 380 -19.87 23.25 -7.79
CA SER A 380 -20.20 24.15 -6.67
C SER A 380 -21.70 24.30 -6.52
N GLY A 381 -22.19 24.38 -5.29
CA GLY A 381 -23.59 24.63 -4.98
C GLY A 381 -24.00 26.09 -5.17
N SER A 382 -23.04 27.04 -5.15
CA SER A 382 -23.27 28.48 -5.30
C SER A 382 -22.24 29.09 -6.25
N ILE A 383 -22.69 30.12 -6.99
CA ILE A 383 -21.87 30.94 -7.90
C ILE A 383 -21.44 32.27 -7.27
N GLU A 384 -21.85 32.54 -6.05
CA GLU A 384 -21.52 33.79 -5.35
C GLU A 384 -19.99 33.83 -5.06
N PRO A 385 -19.39 35.04 -5.03
CA PRO A 385 -18.04 35.21 -4.55
C PRO A 385 -17.88 34.68 -3.11
N ALA A 386 -16.73 34.12 -2.82
CA ALA A 386 -16.40 33.73 -1.43
C ALA A 386 -16.13 34.97 -0.58
N ILE A 387 -16.56 34.91 0.67
CA ILE A 387 -16.27 35.89 1.71
C ILE A 387 -15.45 35.20 2.78
N ARG A 388 -14.15 35.45 2.81
CA ARG A 388 -13.23 34.89 3.82
C ARG A 388 -12.94 35.97 4.84
N VAL A 389 -13.36 35.72 6.07
CA VAL A 389 -12.91 36.48 7.25
C VAL A 389 -11.92 35.58 7.99
N ASN A 390 -10.64 35.96 7.96
CA ASN A 390 -9.55 35.09 8.40
C ASN A 390 -9.80 34.46 9.76
N GLU A 391 -9.95 33.14 9.77
CA GLU A 391 -10.20 32.31 10.94
C GLU A 391 -11.37 32.78 11.84
N ALA A 392 -12.40 33.34 11.22
CA ALA A 392 -13.71 33.61 11.82
C ALA A 392 -14.81 32.87 11.09
N PHE A 393 -14.94 33.08 9.77
CA PHE A 393 -15.82 32.30 8.90
C PHE A 393 -15.43 32.44 7.43
N THR A 394 -15.87 31.50 6.60
CA THR A 394 -15.88 31.59 5.14
C THR A 394 -17.27 31.28 4.62
N GLY A 395 -17.89 32.26 3.97
CA GLY A 395 -19.20 32.15 3.33
C GLY A 395 -19.11 32.25 1.81
N GLY A 396 -20.28 32.28 1.13
CA GLY A 396 -20.38 32.34 -0.33
C GLY A 396 -20.03 31.05 -1.04
N GLY A 397 -19.90 31.07 -2.36
CA GLY A 397 -19.70 29.88 -3.15
C GLY A 397 -18.30 29.27 -3.02
N ALA A 398 -18.16 27.98 -3.30
CA ALA A 398 -16.87 27.29 -3.26
C ALA A 398 -15.89 27.76 -4.34
N GLY A 399 -16.41 28.32 -5.44
CA GLY A 399 -15.58 28.76 -6.56
C GLY A 399 -14.84 27.63 -7.28
N GLN A 400 -15.29 26.39 -7.09
CA GLN A 400 -14.68 25.18 -7.68
C GLN A 400 -15.68 24.49 -8.59
N SER A 401 -15.29 24.19 -9.82
CA SER A 401 -16.11 23.46 -10.78
C SER A 401 -15.24 22.88 -11.89
N GLY A 402 -15.84 22.05 -12.74
CA GLY A 402 -15.20 21.50 -13.93
C GLY A 402 -14.87 20.02 -13.81
N GLU A 403 -14.15 19.50 -14.77
CA GLU A 403 -13.88 18.07 -14.93
C GLU A 403 -12.40 17.85 -15.21
N ARG A 404 -11.88 16.75 -14.72
CA ARG A 404 -10.55 16.24 -15.04
C ARG A 404 -10.66 14.80 -15.49
N ASN A 405 -10.19 14.54 -16.69
CA ASN A 405 -10.07 13.23 -17.29
C ASN A 405 -8.60 12.81 -17.25
N ALA A 406 -8.33 11.62 -16.74
CA ALA A 406 -6.99 11.05 -16.67
C ALA A 406 -6.97 9.66 -17.32
N ARG A 407 -5.90 9.37 -18.05
CA ARG A 407 -5.53 8.03 -18.52
C ARG A 407 -4.11 7.76 -18.09
N GLU A 408 -3.90 6.67 -17.38
CA GLU A 408 -2.61 6.33 -16.81
C GLU A 408 -2.26 4.88 -17.14
N LEU A 409 -1.02 4.65 -17.54
CA LEU A 409 -0.48 3.34 -17.89
C LEU A 409 0.76 3.07 -17.06
N GLU A 410 0.77 1.97 -16.33
CA GLU A 410 1.97 1.43 -15.67
C GLU A 410 2.36 0.11 -16.33
N LEU A 411 3.62 -0.02 -16.70
CA LEU A 411 4.25 -1.25 -17.19
C LEU A 411 5.43 -1.58 -16.29
N ALA A 412 5.52 -2.82 -15.84
CA ALA A 412 6.68 -3.29 -15.10
C ALA A 412 7.07 -4.70 -15.53
N GLN A 413 8.38 -4.94 -15.69
CA GLN A 413 8.94 -6.26 -15.94
C GLN A 413 10.05 -6.53 -14.93
N ASN A 414 9.92 -7.61 -14.18
CA ASN A 414 10.89 -8.06 -13.19
C ASN A 414 11.43 -9.44 -13.55
N PHE A 415 12.70 -9.65 -13.24
CA PHE A 415 13.38 -10.93 -13.35
C PHE A 415 14.10 -11.24 -12.04
N ASP A 416 13.85 -12.43 -11.50
CA ASP A 416 14.59 -12.97 -10.36
C ASP A 416 15.36 -14.21 -10.82
N PHE A 417 16.65 -14.26 -10.52
CA PHE A 417 17.49 -15.40 -10.89
C PHE A 417 18.60 -15.64 -9.86
N THR A 418 18.94 -16.91 -9.69
CA THR A 418 19.94 -17.33 -8.70
C THR A 418 21.22 -17.77 -9.41
N ILE A 419 22.37 -17.20 -9.02
CA ILE A 419 23.69 -17.59 -9.49
C ILE A 419 24.44 -18.33 -8.39
N GLY A 420 24.71 -19.59 -8.62
CA GLY A 420 25.31 -20.45 -7.60
C GLY A 420 24.39 -20.63 -6.39
N ARG A 421 24.97 -20.65 -5.18
CA ARG A 421 24.24 -20.79 -3.91
C ARG A 421 24.21 -19.53 -3.06
N LYS A 422 24.91 -18.49 -3.48
CA LYS A 422 25.15 -17.30 -2.66
C LYS A 422 24.55 -16.02 -3.21
N HIS A 423 24.28 -15.95 -4.50
CA HIS A 423 23.79 -14.75 -5.18
C HIS A 423 22.36 -14.94 -5.65
N SER A 424 21.47 -14.03 -5.27
CA SER A 424 20.12 -13.92 -5.76
C SER A 424 19.96 -12.55 -6.41
N LEU A 425 19.97 -12.53 -7.75
CA LEU A 425 19.87 -11.30 -8.51
C LEU A 425 18.42 -11.00 -8.86
N ARG A 426 18.08 -9.75 -8.74
CA ARG A 426 16.79 -9.18 -9.19
C ARG A 426 17.08 -7.99 -10.10
N ALA A 427 16.43 -7.96 -11.26
CA ALA A 427 16.51 -6.85 -12.20
C ALA A 427 15.11 -6.50 -12.70
N GLY A 428 14.87 -5.25 -13.01
CA GLY A 428 13.57 -4.85 -13.54
C GLY A 428 13.59 -3.49 -14.22
N VAL A 429 12.52 -3.27 -14.96
CA VAL A 429 12.20 -1.99 -15.61
C VAL A 429 10.77 -1.61 -15.27
N GLN A 430 10.54 -0.30 -15.12
CA GLN A 430 9.23 0.29 -14.85
C GLN A 430 9.02 1.50 -15.75
N LEU A 431 7.82 1.63 -16.28
CA LEU A 431 7.36 2.77 -17.07
C LEU A 431 6.00 3.19 -16.56
N GLU A 432 5.85 4.47 -16.26
CA GLU A 432 4.56 5.10 -15.95
C GLU A 432 4.34 6.23 -16.98
N ALA A 433 3.20 6.24 -17.62
CA ALA A 433 2.80 7.29 -18.56
C ALA A 433 1.37 7.74 -18.25
N GLY A 434 1.15 9.03 -18.21
CA GLY A 434 -0.16 9.62 -17.95
C GLY A 434 -0.49 10.71 -18.94
N TRP A 435 -1.78 10.82 -19.27
CA TRP A 435 -2.37 11.84 -20.12
C TRP A 435 -3.59 12.42 -19.42
N TRP A 436 -3.62 13.73 -19.30
CA TRP A 436 -4.68 14.44 -18.59
C TRP A 436 -5.25 15.53 -19.48
N ASN A 437 -6.57 15.63 -19.45
CA ASN A 437 -7.33 16.76 -19.95
C ASN A 437 -8.14 17.33 -18.79
N SER A 438 -7.99 18.59 -18.47
CA SER A 438 -8.60 19.20 -17.30
C SER A 438 -9.16 20.58 -17.63
N ASN A 439 -10.42 20.81 -17.28
CA ASN A 439 -11.07 22.12 -17.31
C ASN A 439 -11.46 22.58 -15.89
N GLN A 440 -10.80 22.03 -14.86
CA GLN A 440 -11.08 22.39 -13.48
C GLN A 440 -10.83 23.88 -13.23
N ARG A 441 -11.79 24.52 -12.56
CA ARG A 441 -11.76 25.93 -12.15
C ARG A 441 -11.60 26.01 -10.65
N SER A 442 -10.75 26.92 -10.19
CA SER A 442 -10.61 27.26 -8.77
C SER A 442 -10.67 28.77 -8.64
N ASN A 443 -11.29 29.26 -7.56
CA ASN A 443 -11.51 30.70 -7.32
C ASN A 443 -12.16 31.44 -8.53
N ALA A 444 -13.00 30.74 -9.27
CA ALA A 444 -13.62 31.28 -10.50
C ALA A 444 -14.66 32.38 -10.20
N ASN A 445 -15.25 32.36 -9.00
CA ASN A 445 -16.24 33.35 -8.57
C ASN A 445 -15.60 34.53 -7.83
N GLY A 446 -14.31 34.41 -7.51
CA GLY A 446 -13.55 35.35 -6.70
C GLY A 446 -13.75 35.20 -5.20
N THR A 447 -12.82 35.76 -4.41
CA THR A 447 -12.82 35.73 -2.95
C THR A 447 -12.47 37.10 -2.38
N TYR A 448 -13.34 37.64 -1.57
CA TYR A 448 -13.06 38.77 -0.69
C TYR A 448 -12.37 38.24 0.56
N THR A 449 -11.23 38.82 0.94
CA THR A 449 -10.50 38.46 2.16
C THR A 449 -10.50 39.64 3.13
N PHE A 450 -10.96 39.38 4.35
CA PHE A 450 -10.94 40.31 5.47
C PHE A 450 -9.95 39.82 6.52
N THR A 451 -9.16 40.71 7.08
CA THR A 451 -8.15 40.38 8.10
C THR A 451 -8.76 39.99 9.44
N SER A 452 -9.94 40.53 9.74
CA SER A 452 -10.68 40.28 11.00
C SER A 452 -12.17 40.44 10.81
N LEU A 453 -12.95 40.06 11.81
CA LEU A 453 -14.39 40.26 11.85
C LEU A 453 -14.74 41.76 11.88
N ASP A 454 -13.98 42.58 12.59
CA ASP A 454 -14.18 44.05 12.63
C ASP A 454 -13.99 44.66 11.25
N ALA A 455 -12.98 44.21 10.49
CA ALA A 455 -12.78 44.63 9.10
C ALA A 455 -13.99 44.24 8.21
N TYR A 456 -14.56 43.08 8.43
CA TYR A 456 -15.76 42.66 7.72
C TYR A 456 -16.99 43.51 8.06
N GLN A 457 -17.23 43.79 9.34
CA GLN A 457 -18.33 44.64 9.79
C GLN A 457 -18.19 46.09 9.29
N ALA A 458 -16.95 46.54 9.14
CA ALA A 458 -16.63 47.86 8.56
C ALA A 458 -16.79 47.86 7.01
N GLY A 459 -17.03 46.71 6.38
CA GLY A 459 -17.07 46.57 4.92
C GLY A 459 -15.76 46.86 4.23
N ALA A 460 -14.61 46.61 4.90
CA ALA A 460 -13.26 46.96 4.46
C ALA A 460 -12.45 45.67 4.17
N PRO A 461 -12.63 45.02 3.03
CA PRO A 461 -11.82 43.86 2.66
C PRO A 461 -10.38 44.28 2.35
N ALA A 462 -9.42 43.47 2.73
CA ALA A 462 -8.01 43.71 2.42
C ALA A 462 -7.74 43.40 0.94
N THR A 463 -8.32 42.31 0.40
CA THR A 463 -8.14 41.92 -0.99
C THR A 463 -9.42 41.29 -1.57
N TYR A 464 -9.54 41.42 -2.88
CA TYR A 464 -10.40 40.58 -3.72
C TYR A 464 -9.51 39.85 -4.72
N THR A 465 -9.58 38.51 -4.74
CA THR A 465 -8.81 37.67 -5.63
C THR A 465 -9.73 36.88 -6.55
N ILE A 466 -9.42 36.79 -7.83
CA ILE A 466 -10.17 35.96 -8.80
C ILE A 466 -9.22 35.38 -9.82
N ARG A 467 -9.45 34.11 -10.19
CA ARG A 467 -8.73 33.46 -11.28
C ARG A 467 -9.52 33.58 -12.57
N THR A 468 -8.87 34.14 -13.61
CA THR A 468 -9.48 34.44 -14.90
C THR A 468 -8.67 33.84 -16.04
N GLY A 469 -9.31 33.59 -17.18
CA GLY A 469 -8.71 33.01 -18.39
C GLY A 469 -9.31 31.65 -18.74
N ASP A 470 -8.67 30.95 -19.68
CA ASP A 470 -9.10 29.61 -20.12
C ASP A 470 -8.62 28.55 -19.12
N PRO A 471 -9.53 27.77 -18.47
CA PRO A 471 -9.15 26.73 -17.54
C PRO A 471 -8.69 25.42 -18.21
N VAL A 472 -8.87 25.29 -19.55
CA VAL A 472 -8.59 24.04 -20.25
C VAL A 472 -7.09 23.84 -20.42
N VAL A 473 -6.60 22.71 -19.92
CA VAL A 473 -5.19 22.28 -20.07
C VAL A 473 -5.11 20.82 -20.44
N ASP A 474 -4.26 20.53 -21.43
CA ASP A 474 -3.88 19.19 -21.84
C ASP A 474 -2.40 18.97 -21.56
N TYR A 475 -2.07 17.90 -20.85
CA TYR A 475 -0.69 17.61 -20.53
C TYR A 475 -0.42 16.12 -20.39
N SER A 476 0.85 15.75 -20.47
CA SER A 476 1.29 14.37 -20.29
C SER A 476 2.59 14.32 -19.49
N GLN A 477 2.80 13.21 -18.83
CA GLN A 477 4.00 12.93 -18.05
C GLN A 477 4.44 11.49 -18.26
N VAL A 478 5.75 11.28 -18.40
CA VAL A 478 6.35 9.95 -18.47
C VAL A 478 7.44 9.84 -17.41
N LYS A 479 7.41 8.75 -16.68
CA LYS A 479 8.39 8.35 -15.67
C LYS A 479 8.91 6.96 -16.04
N ALA A 480 10.21 6.75 -15.99
CA ALA A 480 10.80 5.45 -16.25
C ALA A 480 11.96 5.17 -15.32
N GLY A 481 12.18 3.90 -15.03
CA GLY A 481 13.32 3.47 -14.24
C GLY A 481 13.70 2.03 -14.54
N TRP A 482 14.95 1.72 -14.25
CA TRP A 482 15.45 0.34 -14.19
C TRP A 482 16.22 0.13 -12.89
N PHE A 483 16.29 -1.10 -12.45
CA PHE A 483 17.08 -1.46 -11.28
C PHE A 483 17.77 -2.80 -11.44
N LEU A 484 18.86 -2.95 -10.68
CA LEU A 484 19.59 -4.20 -10.49
C LEU A 484 19.93 -4.34 -9.01
N GLN A 485 19.73 -5.52 -8.44
CA GLN A 485 20.05 -5.86 -7.06
C GLN A 485 20.64 -7.24 -6.98
N ASP A 486 21.65 -7.42 -6.12
CA ASP A 486 22.18 -8.71 -5.71
C ASP A 486 22.03 -8.89 -4.19
N ASP A 487 21.31 -9.94 -3.80
CA ASP A 487 21.23 -10.41 -2.42
C ASP A 487 22.29 -11.49 -2.21
N PHE A 488 23.46 -11.06 -1.74
CA PHE A 488 24.66 -11.90 -1.53
C PHE A 488 24.68 -12.50 -0.13
N ARG A 489 24.83 -13.81 -0.03
CA ARG A 489 24.94 -14.56 1.23
C ARG A 489 26.33 -15.16 1.39
N PRO A 490 27.31 -14.40 1.91
CA PRO A 490 28.66 -14.92 2.15
C PRO A 490 28.70 -16.06 3.17
N SER A 491 27.81 -16.02 4.18
CA SER A 491 27.67 -17.02 5.21
C SER A 491 26.18 -17.32 5.54
N ARG A 492 25.92 -18.31 6.41
CA ARG A 492 24.57 -18.62 6.90
C ARG A 492 24.02 -17.55 7.85
N THR A 493 24.87 -16.70 8.39
CA THR A 493 24.53 -15.68 9.38
C THR A 493 24.50 -14.28 8.81
N LEU A 494 25.02 -14.04 7.61
CA LEU A 494 25.13 -12.72 7.00
C LEU A 494 24.55 -12.72 5.59
N GLN A 495 23.64 -11.77 5.34
CA GLN A 495 23.14 -11.42 4.01
C GLN A 495 23.45 -9.94 3.77
N ILE A 496 23.91 -9.62 2.57
CA ILE A 496 24.20 -8.27 2.10
C ILE A 496 23.38 -8.06 0.82
N SER A 497 22.61 -6.99 0.77
CA SER A 497 21.88 -6.57 -0.43
C SER A 497 22.55 -5.35 -1.01
N LEU A 498 23.00 -5.42 -2.25
CA LEU A 498 23.58 -4.31 -3.00
C LEU A 498 22.72 -4.05 -4.22
N GLY A 499 22.30 -2.83 -4.39
CA GLY A 499 21.41 -2.47 -5.49
C GLY A 499 21.69 -1.10 -6.07
N VAL A 500 21.26 -0.90 -7.28
CA VAL A 500 21.30 0.37 -7.98
C VAL A 500 19.99 0.55 -8.75
N ARG A 501 19.48 1.76 -8.75
CA ARG A 501 18.30 2.17 -9.52
C ARG A 501 18.61 3.43 -10.29
N GLN A 502 18.15 3.55 -11.51
CA GLN A 502 18.19 4.75 -12.32
C GLN A 502 16.78 5.18 -12.65
N GLU A 503 16.50 6.47 -12.53
CA GLU A 503 15.18 7.03 -12.80
C GLU A 503 15.27 8.27 -13.67
N ILE A 504 14.29 8.41 -14.54
CA ILE A 504 14.12 9.57 -15.41
C ILE A 504 12.65 9.97 -15.45
N GLN A 505 12.41 11.24 -15.64
CA GLN A 505 11.08 11.80 -15.71
C GLN A 505 11.05 12.97 -16.67
N THR A 506 9.93 13.16 -17.37
CA THR A 506 9.66 14.42 -18.09
C THR A 506 9.49 15.56 -17.08
N GLN A 507 9.68 16.80 -17.50
CA GLN A 507 9.59 18.07 -16.72
C GLN A 507 10.69 18.26 -15.67
N VAL A 508 11.71 17.41 -15.65
CA VAL A 508 12.90 17.55 -14.80
C VAL A 508 14.13 17.48 -15.69
N ASP A 509 15.09 18.40 -15.49
CA ASP A 509 16.28 18.51 -16.34
C ASP A 509 17.32 17.42 -16.07
N SER A 510 17.29 16.82 -14.87
CA SER A 510 18.24 15.77 -14.53
C SER A 510 17.83 14.43 -15.14
N TRP A 511 18.61 13.93 -16.08
CA TRP A 511 18.41 12.64 -16.75
C TRP A 511 19.25 11.49 -16.14
N PHE A 512 20.24 11.81 -15.29
CA PHE A 512 21.11 10.83 -14.64
C PHE A 512 20.90 10.85 -13.13
N ASN A 513 19.93 10.06 -12.66
CA ASN A 513 19.53 9.97 -11.26
C ASN A 513 19.84 8.55 -10.76
N LEU A 514 21.13 8.28 -10.51
CA LEU A 514 21.58 6.99 -10.04
C LEU A 514 21.43 6.87 -8.51
N ALA A 515 20.71 5.88 -8.05
CA ALA A 515 20.34 5.63 -6.67
C ALA A 515 21.00 4.33 -6.14
N PRO A 516 22.26 4.37 -5.69
CA PRO A 516 22.89 3.23 -5.05
C PRO A 516 22.28 2.96 -3.68
N ARG A 517 22.20 1.67 -3.33
CA ARG A 517 21.61 1.20 -2.06
C ARG A 517 22.37 -0.01 -1.55
N ALA A 518 22.55 -0.07 -0.25
CA ALA A 518 23.17 -1.19 0.43
C ALA A 518 22.40 -1.50 1.71
N ALA A 519 22.15 -2.77 1.97
CA ALA A 519 21.57 -3.23 3.22
C ALA A 519 22.22 -4.53 3.68
N PHE A 520 22.10 -4.83 4.96
CA PHE A 520 22.58 -6.09 5.52
C PHE A 520 21.63 -6.63 6.58
N THR A 521 21.61 -7.94 6.71
CA THR A 521 21.01 -8.66 7.83
C THR A 521 22.06 -9.61 8.39
N TRP A 522 22.36 -9.43 9.67
CA TRP A 522 23.36 -10.24 10.39
C TRP A 522 22.73 -10.91 11.61
N ASN A 523 22.67 -12.22 11.58
CA ASN A 523 22.34 -13.04 12.73
C ASN A 523 23.57 -13.12 13.66
N ALA A 524 23.77 -12.06 14.47
CA ALA A 524 24.95 -11.91 15.36
C ALA A 524 25.02 -13.06 16.39
N THR A 525 23.87 -13.56 16.82
CA THR A 525 23.74 -14.78 17.63
C THR A 525 22.54 -15.60 17.16
N LYS A 526 22.34 -16.81 17.73
CA LYS A 526 21.14 -17.62 17.47
C LYS A 526 19.83 -16.92 17.81
N LYS A 527 19.88 -15.86 18.65
CA LYS A 527 18.70 -15.12 19.12
C LYS A 527 18.71 -13.64 18.76
N THR A 528 19.77 -13.12 18.16
CA THR A 528 19.88 -11.68 17.91
C THR A 528 20.17 -11.45 16.44
N THR A 529 19.30 -10.70 15.79
CA THR A 529 19.45 -10.23 14.42
C THR A 529 19.66 -8.73 14.41
N VAL A 530 20.74 -8.27 13.74
CA VAL A 530 21.03 -6.87 13.49
C VAL A 530 20.77 -6.61 12.00
N ARG A 531 20.10 -5.50 11.70
CA ARG A 531 19.83 -5.06 10.33
C ARG A 531 20.28 -3.64 10.15
N GLY A 532 20.66 -3.29 8.95
CA GLY A 532 20.96 -1.91 8.63
C GLY A 532 21.07 -1.69 7.15
N GLY A 533 21.08 -0.43 6.75
CA GLY A 533 21.24 -0.06 5.36
C GLY A 533 21.43 1.44 5.19
N TYR A 534 21.87 1.78 3.99
CA TYR A 534 21.96 3.13 3.48
C TYR A 534 21.52 3.14 2.01
N GLY A 535 20.84 4.17 1.61
CA GLY A 535 20.41 4.32 0.23
C GLY A 535 20.11 5.76 -0.17
N ILE A 536 20.25 6.01 -1.46
CA ILE A 536 19.83 7.22 -2.13
C ILE A 536 18.55 6.92 -2.90
N PHE A 537 17.59 7.86 -2.84
CA PHE A 537 16.31 7.77 -3.50
C PHE A 537 16.02 9.10 -4.19
N TYR A 538 15.19 9.07 -5.22
CA TYR A 538 14.72 10.26 -5.92
C TYR A 538 13.20 10.30 -5.88
N ASP A 539 12.61 11.44 -5.46
CA ASP A 539 11.16 11.61 -5.48
C ASP A 539 10.72 12.11 -6.86
N TRP A 540 9.55 11.67 -7.32
CA TRP A 540 9.00 12.09 -8.62
C TRP A 540 8.21 13.37 -8.51
N TYR A 541 8.21 14.14 -9.59
CA TYR A 541 7.39 15.33 -9.75
C TYR A 541 5.93 14.93 -9.97
N ASP A 542 5.02 15.53 -9.21
CA ASP A 542 3.60 15.20 -9.25
C ASP A 542 2.89 15.82 -10.44
N SER A 543 1.97 15.07 -11.08
CA SER A 543 1.19 15.54 -12.23
C SER A 543 0.25 16.70 -11.89
N ASN A 544 -0.26 16.77 -10.66
CA ASN A 544 -1.13 17.87 -10.24
C ASN A 544 -0.32 19.18 -10.10
N LEU A 545 0.93 19.07 -9.67
CA LEU A 545 1.82 20.22 -9.59
C LEU A 545 2.14 20.76 -11.00
N LEU A 546 2.40 19.84 -11.95
CA LEU A 546 2.57 20.19 -13.36
C LEU A 546 1.33 20.91 -13.92
N GLU A 547 0.13 20.40 -13.60
CA GLU A 547 -1.13 21.02 -14.02
C GLU A 547 -1.21 22.48 -13.58
N GLN A 548 -0.85 22.80 -12.34
CA GLN A 548 -0.90 24.17 -11.82
C GLN A 548 0.06 25.10 -12.53
N THR A 549 1.27 24.63 -12.87
CA THR A 549 2.27 25.45 -13.60
C THR A 549 1.88 25.73 -15.05
N ILE A 550 1.11 24.84 -15.68
CA ILE A 550 0.57 25.05 -17.01
C ILE A 550 -0.67 25.94 -16.96
N ARG A 551 -1.56 25.70 -15.97
CA ARG A 551 -2.83 26.41 -15.88
C ARG A 551 -2.68 27.89 -15.54
N VAL A 552 -1.76 28.25 -14.63
CA VAL A 552 -1.60 29.64 -14.12
C VAL A 552 -0.30 30.25 -14.63
N ASP A 553 0.02 30.00 -15.90
CA ASP A 553 1.25 30.38 -16.55
C ASP A 553 1.24 31.83 -17.10
N GLY A 554 0.11 32.51 -17.03
CA GLY A 554 -0.08 33.83 -17.57
C GLY A 554 -0.68 33.85 -18.99
N THR A 555 -0.68 32.71 -19.69
CA THR A 555 -1.29 32.55 -21.03
C THR A 555 -2.65 31.85 -20.95
N HIS A 556 -2.78 30.79 -20.12
CA HIS A 556 -4.06 30.12 -19.87
C HIS A 556 -4.87 30.89 -18.84
N GLN A 557 -4.39 30.94 -17.62
CA GLN A 557 -5.03 31.68 -16.55
C GLN A 557 -4.05 32.56 -15.77
N VAL A 558 -4.60 33.54 -15.08
CA VAL A 558 -3.89 34.43 -14.15
C VAL A 558 -4.73 34.64 -12.90
N ASP A 559 -4.06 34.88 -11.79
CA ASP A 559 -4.69 35.36 -10.56
C ASP A 559 -4.65 36.89 -10.52
N VAL A 560 -5.83 37.50 -10.49
CA VAL A 560 -6.02 38.93 -10.36
C VAL A 560 -6.25 39.25 -8.90
N VAL A 561 -5.52 40.24 -8.37
CA VAL A 561 -5.66 40.72 -7.00
C VAL A 561 -6.03 42.22 -7.04
N ILE A 562 -7.08 42.59 -6.30
CA ILE A 562 -7.47 43.98 -6.06
C ILE A 562 -7.30 44.25 -4.57
N GLN A 563 -6.46 45.21 -4.19
CA GLN A 563 -6.27 45.62 -2.82
C GLN A 563 -7.31 46.69 -2.43
N ASN A 564 -7.83 46.57 -1.23
CA ASN A 564 -8.85 47.47 -0.66
C ASN A 564 -10.04 47.70 -1.59
N PRO A 565 -10.66 46.62 -2.15
CA PRO A 565 -11.80 46.74 -3.07
C PRO A 565 -13.04 47.28 -2.35
N SER A 566 -13.98 47.87 -3.08
CA SER A 566 -15.29 48.16 -2.54
C SER A 566 -16.10 46.88 -2.31
N PHE A 567 -16.79 46.77 -1.16
CA PHE A 567 -17.60 45.62 -0.79
C PHE A 567 -19.06 46.05 -0.61
N PRO A 568 -20.07 45.29 -1.11
CA PRO A 568 -19.95 44.02 -1.87
C PRO A 568 -19.88 44.21 -3.40
N VAL A 569 -19.77 45.39 -3.93
CA VAL A 569 -19.97 45.72 -5.34
C VAL A 569 -18.75 45.35 -6.25
N GLY A 570 -17.60 45.01 -5.67
CA GLY A 570 -16.43 44.56 -6.44
C GLY A 570 -15.68 45.60 -7.27
N GLY A 571 -16.03 46.89 -7.10
CA GLY A 571 -15.34 48.03 -7.76
C GLY A 571 -14.39 48.72 -6.80
N GLY A 572 -13.67 49.72 -7.30
CA GLY A 572 -12.71 50.49 -6.51
C GLY A 572 -11.44 49.67 -6.15
N GLY A 573 -10.61 50.31 -5.25
CA GLY A 573 -9.35 49.67 -4.85
C GLY A 573 -8.26 49.74 -5.90
N THR A 574 -7.08 49.19 -5.58
CA THR A 574 -5.93 49.12 -6.46
C THR A 574 -5.81 47.72 -7.08
N ARG A 575 -6.02 47.62 -8.39
CA ARG A 575 -5.76 46.37 -9.11
C ARG A 575 -4.28 46.19 -9.27
N LEU A 576 -3.74 45.13 -8.71
CA LEU A 576 -2.36 44.72 -8.90
C LEU A 576 -2.17 44.05 -10.27
N PRO A 577 -0.95 44.06 -10.82
CA PRO A 577 -0.61 43.21 -11.94
C PRO A 577 -0.94 41.75 -11.66
N ALA A 578 -1.21 41.02 -12.74
CA ALA A 578 -1.62 39.61 -12.63
C ALA A 578 -0.50 38.74 -12.06
N SER A 579 -0.88 37.83 -11.19
CA SER A 579 0.03 36.85 -10.57
C SER A 579 0.03 35.53 -11.33
N VAL A 580 1.18 34.85 -11.36
CA VAL A 580 1.39 33.60 -12.10
C VAL A 580 2.12 32.54 -11.25
N ILE A 581 2.03 31.30 -11.68
CA ILE A 581 2.80 30.17 -11.15
C ILE A 581 3.72 29.69 -12.26
N ARG A 582 5.00 29.52 -11.97
CA ARG A 582 5.94 28.96 -12.94
C ARG A 582 6.87 27.93 -12.29
N SER A 583 7.55 27.18 -13.10
CA SER A 583 8.58 26.24 -12.68
C SER A 583 9.95 26.78 -13.07
N ALA A 584 10.91 26.78 -12.14
CA ALA A 584 12.31 26.93 -12.47
C ALA A 584 12.84 25.67 -13.16
N ASN A 585 14.12 25.67 -13.57
CA ASN A 585 14.79 24.46 -13.98
C ASN A 585 14.88 23.51 -12.78
N LEU A 586 14.08 22.42 -12.79
CA LEU A 586 13.95 21.53 -11.67
C LEU A 586 14.97 20.41 -11.70
N GLY A 587 15.74 20.27 -10.62
CA GLY A 587 16.44 19.05 -10.27
C GLY A 587 15.51 18.06 -9.57
N GLN A 588 15.75 16.77 -9.72
CA GLN A 588 14.95 15.77 -9.03
C GLN A 588 15.24 15.80 -7.52
N PRO A 589 14.21 15.80 -6.64
CA PRO A 589 14.43 15.74 -5.21
C PRO A 589 15.17 14.48 -4.80
N ILE A 590 16.16 14.62 -3.93
CA ILE A 590 17.04 13.54 -3.46
C ILE A 590 16.75 13.26 -2.00
N VAL A 591 16.63 11.98 -1.65
CA VAL A 591 16.49 11.50 -0.28
C VAL A 591 17.60 10.53 0.05
N GLN A 592 18.37 10.85 1.08
CA GLN A 592 19.33 9.96 1.70
C GLN A 592 18.69 9.34 2.94
N GLN A 593 18.76 8.04 3.07
CA GLN A 593 18.21 7.31 4.20
C GLN A 593 19.24 6.33 4.73
N ALA A 594 19.36 6.28 6.05
CA ALA A 594 20.12 5.23 6.77
C ALA A 594 19.24 4.63 7.85
N SER A 595 19.42 3.35 8.12
CA SER A 595 18.77 2.73 9.29
C SER A 595 19.64 1.67 9.92
N VAL A 596 19.44 1.46 11.22
CA VAL A 596 19.98 0.34 11.98
C VAL A 596 18.89 -0.20 12.90
N GLY A 597 18.77 -1.51 13.00
CA GLY A 597 17.76 -2.17 13.82
C GLY A 597 18.30 -3.44 14.47
N LEU A 598 17.69 -3.76 15.59
CA LEU A 598 17.97 -4.96 16.40
C LEU A 598 16.65 -5.71 16.62
N GLU A 599 16.68 -7.01 16.42
CA GLU A 599 15.56 -7.90 16.74
C GLU A 599 16.05 -9.05 17.63
N ARG A 600 15.30 -9.32 18.71
CA ARG A 600 15.63 -10.39 19.65
C ARG A 600 14.38 -11.03 20.23
N PRO A 601 14.17 -12.36 20.08
CA PRO A 601 13.19 -13.08 20.86
C PRO A 601 13.61 -13.05 22.33
N LEU A 602 12.72 -12.58 23.21
CA LEU A 602 12.90 -12.53 24.65
C LEU A 602 12.49 -13.86 25.27
N THR A 603 11.35 -14.40 24.83
CA THR A 603 10.80 -15.69 25.22
C THR A 603 10.35 -16.46 23.97
N THR A 604 9.76 -17.63 24.13
CA THR A 604 9.14 -18.40 23.02
C THR A 604 7.89 -17.71 22.45
N TRP A 605 7.28 -16.80 23.21
CA TRP A 605 6.04 -16.09 22.85
C TRP A 605 6.18 -14.58 22.76
N ALA A 606 7.36 -14.00 23.05
CA ALA A 606 7.60 -12.56 23.00
C ALA A 606 8.91 -12.24 22.26
N GLY A 607 8.86 -11.26 21.35
CA GLY A 607 9.99 -10.73 20.61
C GLY A 607 10.07 -9.21 20.74
N PHE A 608 11.27 -8.70 20.92
CA PHE A 608 11.59 -7.27 20.96
C PHE A 608 12.28 -6.85 19.67
N ARG A 609 11.91 -5.67 19.16
CA ARG A 609 12.54 -5.00 18.03
C ARG A 609 12.77 -3.52 18.37
N ALA A 610 13.92 -3.01 17.98
CA ALA A 610 14.25 -1.59 18.04
C ALA A 610 14.92 -1.17 16.73
N ASP A 611 14.46 -0.07 16.15
CA ASP A 611 14.98 0.47 14.89
C ASP A 611 15.20 1.97 15.03
N TYR A 612 16.29 2.47 14.47
CA TYR A 612 16.54 3.88 14.26
C TYR A 612 16.66 4.17 12.77
N MET A 613 15.99 5.22 12.31
CA MET A 613 15.99 5.66 10.92
C MET A 613 16.35 7.14 10.85
N TRP A 614 17.36 7.43 10.05
CA TRP A 614 17.83 8.76 9.70
C TRP A 614 17.46 9.05 8.24
N THR A 615 16.85 10.22 7.96
CA THR A 615 16.47 10.64 6.61
C THR A 615 16.80 12.09 6.40
N ARG A 616 17.42 12.40 5.26
CA ARG A 616 17.71 13.77 4.82
C ARG A 616 17.29 13.94 3.37
N GLY A 617 16.52 14.99 3.10
CA GLY A 617 16.12 15.37 1.75
C GLY A 617 16.79 16.66 1.32
N ALA A 618 17.25 16.69 0.08
CA ALA A 618 17.75 17.86 -0.60
C ALA A 618 16.97 18.05 -1.91
N ASN A 619 17.01 19.25 -2.48
CA ASN A 619 16.29 19.59 -3.70
C ASN A 619 14.77 19.34 -3.57
N THR A 620 14.20 19.35 -2.33
CA THR A 620 12.75 19.22 -2.19
C THR A 620 12.07 20.41 -2.82
N LEU A 621 10.93 20.19 -3.45
CA LEU A 621 10.19 21.23 -4.13
C LEU A 621 9.55 22.18 -3.12
N ARG A 622 9.69 23.47 -3.34
CA ARG A 622 8.99 24.54 -2.64
C ARG A 622 8.73 25.71 -3.58
N SER A 623 7.71 26.50 -3.30
CA SER A 623 7.45 27.75 -4.00
C SER A 623 8.11 28.92 -3.30
N ILE A 624 8.60 29.89 -4.07
CA ILE A 624 9.09 31.20 -3.63
C ILE A 624 8.46 32.24 -4.51
N ASN A 625 7.93 33.31 -3.92
CA ASN A 625 7.52 34.47 -4.71
C ASN A 625 8.77 35.26 -5.11
N VAL A 626 9.28 35.01 -6.31
CA VAL A 626 10.50 35.70 -6.84
C VAL A 626 10.25 37.16 -7.21
N ASN A 627 9.00 37.61 -7.17
CA ASN A 627 8.61 39.00 -7.33
C ASN A 627 8.03 39.62 -6.04
N ALA A 628 8.43 39.07 -4.88
CA ALA A 628 8.06 39.64 -3.59
C ALA A 628 8.60 41.07 -3.45
N PRO A 629 7.84 42.01 -2.84
CA PRO A 629 8.32 43.36 -2.61
C PRO A 629 9.59 43.42 -1.75
N VAL A 630 10.57 44.21 -2.18
CA VAL A 630 11.74 44.56 -1.40
C VAL A 630 11.59 46.02 -1.02
N ASN A 631 11.53 46.33 0.27
CA ASN A 631 11.22 47.66 0.77
C ASN A 631 9.96 48.29 0.15
N GLY A 632 8.93 47.49 -0.06
CA GLY A 632 7.65 47.89 -0.63
C GLY A 632 7.60 48.00 -2.17
N VAL A 633 8.70 47.71 -2.88
CA VAL A 633 8.80 47.78 -4.34
C VAL A 633 9.02 46.40 -4.95
N ARG A 634 8.23 46.00 -5.91
CA ARG A 634 8.39 44.72 -6.65
C ARG A 634 9.56 44.83 -7.62
N PRO A 635 10.40 43.78 -7.76
CA PRO A 635 11.44 43.70 -8.80
C PRO A 635 10.91 43.95 -10.22
N ASP A 636 9.78 43.33 -10.55
CA ASP A 636 9.02 43.60 -11.78
C ASP A 636 7.66 44.20 -11.45
N PRO A 637 7.49 45.52 -11.65
CA PRO A 637 6.22 46.17 -11.33
C PRO A 637 5.09 45.83 -12.33
N ALA A 638 5.38 45.20 -13.47
CA ALA A 638 4.39 44.79 -14.46
C ALA A 638 3.67 43.48 -14.12
N VAL A 639 4.23 42.70 -13.18
CA VAL A 639 3.69 41.41 -12.76
C VAL A 639 3.40 41.43 -11.24
N GLY A 640 2.37 40.73 -10.82
CA GLY A 640 2.05 40.52 -9.40
C GLY A 640 3.00 39.51 -8.75
N ASN A 641 2.46 38.60 -7.96
CA ASN A 641 3.27 37.49 -7.41
C ASN A 641 3.68 36.54 -8.52
N ILE A 642 4.94 36.15 -8.52
CA ILE A 642 5.48 35.09 -9.35
C ILE A 642 5.83 33.94 -8.42
N SER A 643 4.88 33.02 -8.21
CA SER A 643 5.12 31.83 -7.41
C SER A 643 5.97 30.83 -8.21
N GLU A 644 7.30 30.84 -7.98
CA GLU A 644 8.22 29.98 -8.69
C GLU A 644 8.50 28.71 -7.89
N ILE A 645 8.18 27.55 -8.48
CA ILE A 645 8.52 26.26 -7.91
C ILE A 645 10.00 26.00 -8.14
N GLN A 646 10.73 25.75 -7.08
CA GLN A 646 12.18 25.55 -7.08
C GLN A 646 12.57 24.25 -6.38
N SER A 647 13.64 23.60 -6.83
CA SER A 647 14.31 22.48 -6.16
C SER A 647 15.31 22.98 -5.12
N SER A 648 14.88 23.83 -4.20
CA SER A 648 15.75 24.52 -3.22
C SER A 648 15.44 24.15 -1.77
N GLY A 649 14.43 23.33 -1.53
CA GLY A 649 14.02 22.92 -0.20
C GLY A 649 14.91 21.81 0.39
N LYS A 650 14.80 21.61 1.70
CA LYS A 650 15.42 20.54 2.47
C LYS A 650 14.41 19.92 3.43
N ARG A 651 14.63 18.67 3.79
CA ARG A 651 13.90 17.99 4.86
C ARG A 651 14.86 17.17 5.72
N ALA A 652 14.54 17.03 7.00
CA ALA A 652 15.26 16.19 7.95
C ALA A 652 14.26 15.41 8.79
N SER A 653 14.48 14.11 8.96
CA SER A 653 13.68 13.28 9.84
C SER A 653 14.56 12.28 10.55
N ASP A 654 14.37 12.16 11.86
CA ASP A 654 15.02 11.19 12.73
C ASP A 654 13.93 10.46 13.50
N ARG A 655 13.97 9.11 13.51
CA ARG A 655 12.93 8.28 14.12
C ARG A 655 13.50 7.07 14.79
N ALA A 656 13.19 6.86 16.05
CA ALA A 656 13.44 5.64 16.80
C ALA A 656 12.10 4.91 17.02
N THR A 657 12.06 3.62 16.76
CA THR A 657 10.88 2.77 16.95
C THR A 657 11.26 1.58 17.81
N MET A 658 10.47 1.29 18.83
CA MET A 658 10.58 0.11 19.67
C MET A 658 9.28 -0.67 19.62
N ALA A 659 9.34 -1.98 19.42
CA ALA A 659 8.16 -2.84 19.36
C ALA A 659 8.37 -4.11 20.18
N LEU A 660 7.34 -4.48 20.92
CA LEU A 660 7.22 -5.76 21.62
C LEU A 660 6.07 -6.53 20.95
N ASN A 661 6.40 -7.61 20.28
CA ASN A 661 5.43 -8.51 19.68
C ASN A 661 5.20 -9.70 20.60
N MET A 662 3.95 -10.03 20.85
CA MET A 662 3.54 -11.12 21.73
C MET A 662 2.68 -12.11 20.95
N ARG A 663 3.02 -13.39 21.04
CA ARG A 663 2.26 -14.46 20.40
C ARG A 663 2.26 -15.71 21.29
N TYR A 664 1.13 -15.94 21.95
CA TYR A 664 0.94 -17.12 22.77
C TYR A 664 0.02 -18.12 22.06
N ALA A 665 0.63 -18.96 21.22
CA ALA A 665 -0.07 -19.89 20.34
C ALA A 665 -1.05 -20.83 21.05
N PRO A 666 -0.76 -21.40 22.26
CA PRO A 666 -1.68 -22.33 22.92
C PRO A 666 -3.07 -21.75 23.22
N ARG A 667 -3.15 -20.44 23.44
CA ARG A 667 -4.42 -19.73 23.70
C ARG A 667 -4.83 -18.82 22.54
N ARG A 668 -4.10 -18.84 21.40
CA ARG A 668 -4.34 -17.96 20.25
C ARG A 668 -4.41 -16.49 20.60
N ILE A 669 -3.60 -16.08 21.58
CA ILE A 669 -3.45 -14.70 22.00
C ILE A 669 -2.29 -14.10 21.24
N PHE A 670 -2.50 -12.96 20.63
CA PHE A 670 -1.43 -12.18 20.03
C PHE A 670 -1.65 -10.70 20.30
N GLY A 671 -0.54 -9.96 20.32
CA GLY A 671 -0.57 -8.54 20.55
C GLY A 671 0.75 -7.90 20.17
N MET A 672 0.72 -6.58 20.07
CA MET A 672 1.89 -5.76 19.80
C MET A 672 1.78 -4.45 20.60
N VAL A 673 2.88 -4.04 21.17
CA VAL A 673 3.08 -2.69 21.69
C VAL A 673 4.19 -2.05 20.87
N MET A 674 3.93 -0.90 20.28
CA MET A 674 4.94 -0.13 19.54
C MET A 674 5.00 1.29 20.11
N TYR A 675 6.21 1.75 20.37
CA TYR A 675 6.49 3.13 20.71
C TYR A 675 7.44 3.73 19.69
N GLN A 676 7.10 4.91 19.22
CA GLN A 676 7.92 5.67 18.28
C GLN A 676 8.21 7.04 18.87
N PHE A 677 9.48 7.42 18.81
CA PHE A 677 9.97 8.77 19.07
C PHE A 677 10.59 9.32 17.80
N GLY A 678 10.26 10.56 17.42
CA GLY A 678 10.78 11.14 16.19
C GLY A 678 10.73 12.65 16.14
N SER A 679 11.40 13.19 15.13
CA SER A 679 11.43 14.62 14.82
C SER A 679 11.48 14.77 13.30
N GLN A 680 10.67 15.69 12.78
CA GLN A 680 10.64 16.04 11.37
C GLN A 680 10.72 17.55 11.19
N ARG A 681 11.62 18.01 10.33
CA ARG A 681 11.77 19.43 9.97
C ARG A 681 11.87 19.58 8.46
N ASN A 682 11.32 20.67 7.93
CA ASN A 682 11.38 21.02 6.52
C ASN A 682 11.29 22.55 6.33
N TYR A 683 11.47 22.99 5.09
CA TYR A 683 11.26 24.39 4.70
C TYR A 683 9.81 24.69 4.30
N ALA A 684 9.08 23.69 3.80
CA ALA A 684 7.71 23.84 3.32
C ALA A 684 6.94 22.56 3.54
N ASP A 685 5.66 22.66 3.87
CA ASP A 685 4.77 21.51 4.05
C ASP A 685 4.12 21.03 2.74
N GLY A 686 4.35 21.77 1.65
CA GLY A 686 3.93 21.39 0.30
C GLY A 686 4.67 22.19 -0.77
N PRO A 687 4.73 21.69 -2.01
CA PRO A 687 5.49 22.34 -3.10
C PRO A 687 4.93 23.68 -3.55
N LEU A 688 3.65 23.97 -3.28
CA LEU A 688 2.99 25.26 -3.60
C LEU A 688 2.95 26.20 -2.38
N SER A 689 3.42 25.78 -1.21
CA SER A 689 3.43 26.64 -0.02
C SER A 689 4.49 27.73 -0.16
N LEU A 690 4.07 28.99 -0.06
CA LEU A 690 4.97 30.14 0.00
C LEU A 690 5.52 30.31 1.41
N PRO A 691 6.79 30.73 1.56
CA PRO A 691 7.33 31.10 2.86
C PRO A 691 6.66 32.38 3.39
N SER A 692 6.77 32.61 4.70
CA SER A 692 6.27 33.85 5.30
C SER A 692 7.03 35.11 4.81
N ASP A 693 8.27 34.93 4.39
CA ASP A 693 9.07 35.96 3.72
C ASP A 693 9.85 35.32 2.58
N SER A 694 9.41 35.61 1.35
CA SER A 694 10.05 35.09 0.14
C SER A 694 11.43 35.69 -0.12
N ASN A 695 11.77 36.84 0.49
CA ASN A 695 13.10 37.42 0.41
C ASN A 695 14.08 36.75 1.36
N HIS A 696 13.58 36.11 2.43
CA HIS A 696 14.37 35.37 3.43
C HIS A 696 13.80 33.97 3.67
N PRO A 697 13.69 33.09 2.63
CA PRO A 697 12.97 31.83 2.69
C PRO A 697 13.61 30.80 3.63
N ASP A 698 14.84 31.05 4.11
CA ASP A 698 15.54 30.18 5.07
C ASP A 698 15.01 30.33 6.50
N LEU A 699 14.26 31.39 6.80
CA LEU A 699 13.55 31.57 8.07
C LEU A 699 12.42 30.56 8.26
N ASP A 700 12.01 29.83 7.21
CA ASP A 700 10.97 28.83 7.27
C ASP A 700 11.46 27.44 7.67
N TRP A 701 12.76 27.28 7.98
CA TRP A 701 13.26 26.04 8.55
C TRP A 701 12.67 25.78 9.93
N GLY A 702 11.67 24.91 10.01
CA GLY A 702 10.93 24.63 11.23
C GLY A 702 10.42 23.18 11.31
N PRO A 703 9.73 22.82 12.39
CA PRO A 703 9.02 21.55 12.46
C PRO A 703 8.08 21.39 11.27
N ALA A 704 8.02 20.19 10.68
CA ALA A 704 7.05 19.87 9.65
C ALA A 704 5.64 19.82 10.27
N ALA A 705 4.59 20.15 9.50
CA ALA A 705 3.21 20.06 9.98
C ALA A 705 2.84 18.67 10.51
N GLN A 706 3.55 17.63 10.07
CA GLN A 706 3.36 16.24 10.49
C GLN A 706 4.32 15.79 11.61
N ASP A 707 5.05 16.73 12.25
CA ASP A 707 6.03 16.42 13.29
C ASP A 707 5.34 15.94 14.58
N VAL A 708 5.14 14.64 14.68
CA VAL A 708 4.65 13.98 15.90
C VAL A 708 5.83 13.41 16.66
N ARG A 709 6.10 13.92 17.86
CA ARG A 709 7.26 13.52 18.70
C ARG A 709 7.13 12.13 19.26
N HIS A 710 5.94 11.78 19.76
CA HIS A 710 5.66 10.50 20.40
C HIS A 710 4.45 9.86 19.77
N ARG A 711 4.55 8.57 19.44
CA ARG A 711 3.43 7.74 19.05
C ARG A 711 3.46 6.43 19.83
N VAL A 712 2.31 6.01 20.30
CA VAL A 712 2.11 4.72 20.95
C VAL A 712 1.04 3.97 20.17
N PHE A 713 1.30 2.73 19.88
CA PHE A 713 0.33 1.81 19.32
C PHE A 713 0.29 0.53 20.15
N PHE A 714 -0.89 0.07 20.50
CA PHE A 714 -1.13 -1.19 21.16
C PHE A 714 -2.25 -1.94 20.42
N ASN A 715 -2.01 -3.21 20.14
CA ASN A 715 -3.01 -4.11 19.59
C ASN A 715 -2.99 -5.40 20.42
N PHE A 716 -4.17 -5.93 20.74
CA PHE A 716 -4.32 -7.15 21.49
C PHE A 716 -5.53 -7.93 20.98
N ASN A 717 -5.35 -9.22 20.74
CA ASN A 717 -6.38 -10.12 20.24
C ASN A 717 -6.39 -11.40 21.08
N SER A 718 -7.59 -11.80 21.52
CA SER A 718 -7.76 -13.01 22.34
C SER A 718 -9.14 -13.63 22.10
N PRO A 719 -9.25 -14.96 22.03
CA PRO A 719 -10.53 -15.62 22.21
C PRO A 719 -10.98 -15.47 23.67
N VAL A 720 -12.24 -15.12 23.89
CA VAL A 720 -12.84 -14.95 25.22
C VAL A 720 -13.86 -16.04 25.56
N GLY A 721 -13.93 -17.11 24.78
CA GLY A 721 -14.82 -18.26 24.99
C GLY A 721 -16.04 -18.25 24.05
N ASN A 722 -16.69 -19.40 23.93
CA ASN A 722 -17.93 -19.62 23.16
C ASN A 722 -17.86 -19.10 21.71
N GLY A 723 -16.69 -19.20 21.04
CA GLY A 723 -16.50 -18.71 19.67
C GLY A 723 -16.44 -17.20 19.55
N VAL A 724 -16.36 -16.47 20.67
CA VAL A 724 -16.19 -15.02 20.67
C VAL A 724 -14.72 -14.65 20.71
N ARG A 725 -14.32 -13.69 19.87
CA ARG A 725 -12.98 -13.08 19.85
C ARG A 725 -13.08 -11.60 20.22
N LEU A 726 -12.18 -11.17 21.08
CA LEU A 726 -11.99 -9.77 21.46
C LEU A 726 -10.73 -9.24 20.77
N SER A 727 -10.85 -8.10 20.11
CA SER A 727 -9.72 -7.29 19.62
C SER A 727 -9.76 -5.92 20.28
N LEU A 728 -8.62 -5.49 20.81
CA LEU A 728 -8.43 -4.18 21.42
C LEU A 728 -7.33 -3.45 20.66
N GLY A 729 -7.60 -2.21 20.25
CA GLY A 729 -6.64 -1.31 19.65
C GLY A 729 -6.55 -0.02 20.46
N LEU A 730 -5.34 0.41 20.83
CA LEU A 730 -5.09 1.73 21.39
C LEU A 730 -4.04 2.42 20.55
N GLN A 731 -4.30 3.65 20.17
CA GLN A 731 -3.32 4.52 19.54
C GLN A 731 -3.28 5.85 20.26
N GLY A 732 -2.08 6.39 20.42
CA GLY A 732 -1.87 7.70 21.01
C GLY A 732 -0.73 8.43 20.32
N SER A 733 -0.83 9.74 20.22
CA SER A 733 0.19 10.60 19.66
C SER A 733 0.30 11.92 20.42
N SER A 734 1.53 12.45 20.50
CA SER A 734 1.72 13.82 20.94
C SER A 734 1.12 14.79 19.93
N ALA A 735 0.91 16.02 20.38
CA ALA A 735 0.32 17.09 19.61
C ALA A 735 1.04 17.36 18.26
N LEU A 736 0.26 17.62 17.22
CA LEU A 736 0.72 18.20 15.97
C LEU A 736 1.12 19.66 16.16
N PRO A 737 2.12 20.16 15.42
CA PRO A 737 2.49 21.56 15.45
C PRO A 737 1.58 22.41 14.56
N TYR A 738 1.53 23.71 14.86
CA TYR A 738 0.92 24.72 14.01
C TYR A 738 1.72 26.04 14.07
N SER A 739 1.58 26.88 13.04
CA SER A 739 2.23 28.17 12.96
C SER A 739 1.42 29.25 13.67
N ILE A 740 2.11 30.17 14.34
CA ILE A 740 1.53 31.42 14.84
C ILE A 740 1.77 32.48 13.77
N THR A 741 0.71 33.13 13.28
CA THR A 741 0.76 34.19 12.28
C THR A 741 0.22 35.49 12.88
N THR A 742 0.68 36.63 12.34
CA THR A 742 0.23 37.96 12.76
C THR A 742 -1.20 38.29 12.33
N GLY A 743 -1.68 37.61 11.25
CA GLY A 743 -2.94 37.94 10.59
C GLY A 743 -2.86 39.10 9.62
N PHE A 744 -1.74 39.78 9.52
CA PHE A 744 -1.50 40.88 8.57
C PHE A 744 -0.55 40.42 7.45
N ASP A 745 -0.65 41.10 6.31
CA ASP A 745 0.34 41.12 5.22
C ASP A 745 1.38 42.24 5.54
N THR A 746 2.44 41.88 6.25
CA THR A 746 3.45 42.84 6.72
C THR A 746 4.55 43.12 5.70
N ASN A 747 4.73 42.22 4.75
CA ASN A 747 5.74 42.29 3.69
C ASN A 747 5.17 42.79 2.35
N GLY A 748 3.82 42.95 2.25
CA GLY A 748 3.14 43.50 1.08
C GLY A 748 3.05 42.55 -0.10
N ASP A 749 3.19 41.22 0.14
CA ASP A 749 3.15 40.25 -0.91
C ASP A 749 1.74 39.68 -1.20
N THR A 750 0.73 40.18 -0.46
CA THR A 750 -0.68 39.78 -0.56
C THR A 750 -0.99 38.39 0.01
N VAL A 751 -0.07 37.79 0.76
CA VAL A 751 -0.26 36.48 1.44
C VAL A 751 -0.27 36.72 2.96
N PHE A 752 -1.33 36.26 3.65
CA PHE A 752 -1.54 36.51 5.07
C PHE A 752 -0.94 35.40 5.96
N ASN A 753 0.29 34.98 5.67
CA ASN A 753 1.01 33.92 6.42
C ASN A 753 2.20 34.45 7.23
N ASP A 754 2.31 35.77 7.38
CA ASP A 754 3.41 36.42 8.06
C ASP A 754 3.49 36.07 9.53
N ARG A 755 4.71 35.83 10.01
CA ARG A 755 5.02 35.55 11.41
C ARG A 755 5.77 36.71 12.05
N ALA A 756 5.57 36.87 13.34
CA ALA A 756 6.37 37.84 14.10
C ALA A 756 7.87 37.46 14.06
N VAL A 757 8.73 38.46 14.15
CA VAL A 757 10.20 38.26 14.15
C VAL A 757 10.61 37.31 15.27
N GLY A 758 11.39 36.28 14.94
CA GLY A 758 11.86 35.26 15.89
C GLY A 758 10.87 34.10 16.13
N VAL A 759 9.68 34.11 15.55
CA VAL A 759 8.73 33.03 15.67
C VAL A 759 8.98 32.00 14.56
N GLU A 760 9.41 30.77 14.92
CA GLU A 760 9.63 29.69 13.97
C GLU A 760 8.29 29.22 13.38
N ARG A 761 8.36 28.71 12.16
CA ARG A 761 7.24 27.96 11.53
C ARG A 761 6.87 26.73 12.36
N ASN A 762 5.57 26.48 12.54
CA ASN A 762 5.07 25.32 13.27
C ASN A 762 5.64 25.18 14.69
N SER A 763 5.88 26.32 15.39
CA SER A 763 6.46 26.34 16.74
C SER A 763 5.48 26.01 17.86
N ALA A 764 4.18 26.28 17.66
CA ALA A 764 3.14 25.97 18.64
C ALA A 764 2.69 24.50 18.50
N ARG A 765 2.09 23.95 19.55
CA ARG A 765 1.59 22.57 19.59
C ARG A 765 0.13 22.56 20.04
N GLY A 766 -0.69 21.76 19.34
CA GLY A 766 -2.07 21.51 19.71
C GLY A 766 -2.21 20.57 20.90
N ALA A 767 -3.22 19.71 20.91
CA ALA A 767 -3.47 18.70 21.94
C ALA A 767 -2.94 17.33 21.54
N ALA A 768 -2.54 16.53 22.54
CA ALA A 768 -2.26 15.12 22.33
C ALA A 768 -3.57 14.37 22.01
N GLN A 769 -3.45 13.36 21.18
CA GLN A 769 -4.59 12.58 20.71
C GLN A 769 -4.45 11.12 21.12
N TRP A 770 -5.54 10.47 21.47
CA TRP A 770 -5.57 9.03 21.66
C TRP A 770 -6.96 8.44 21.37
N THR A 771 -6.97 7.21 20.90
CA THR A 771 -8.20 6.50 20.53
C THR A 771 -8.07 5.04 20.95
N ALA A 772 -9.11 4.50 21.60
CA ALA A 772 -9.23 3.09 21.93
C ALA A 772 -10.39 2.48 21.13
N ASN A 773 -10.12 1.40 20.44
CA ASN A 773 -11.11 0.67 19.65
C ASN A 773 -11.30 -0.71 20.23
N VAL A 774 -12.55 -1.19 20.26
CA VAL A 774 -12.94 -2.50 20.75
C VAL A 774 -13.73 -3.22 19.67
N ARG A 775 -13.33 -4.42 19.33
CA ARG A 775 -14.08 -5.27 18.42
C ARG A 775 -14.41 -6.60 19.08
N LEU A 776 -15.66 -7.00 19.00
CA LEU A 776 -16.15 -8.32 19.36
C LEU A 776 -16.63 -9.01 18.09
N ASN A 777 -16.16 -10.24 17.87
CA ASN A 777 -16.59 -11.06 16.74
C ASN A 777 -17.00 -12.42 17.24
N LYS A 778 -18.18 -12.89 16.84
CA LYS A 778 -18.66 -14.25 17.10
C LYS A 778 -18.81 -15.01 15.80
N SER A 779 -18.05 -16.12 15.69
CA SER A 779 -18.15 -17.04 14.55
C SER A 779 -19.07 -18.19 14.87
N ILE A 780 -20.02 -18.46 14.00
CA ILE A 780 -21.01 -19.55 14.11
C ILE A 780 -20.85 -20.43 12.86
N GLY A 781 -20.45 -21.68 13.07
CA GLY A 781 -20.40 -22.68 12.00
C GLY A 781 -21.79 -23.28 11.77
N LEU A 782 -22.22 -23.36 10.52
CA LEU A 782 -23.52 -23.91 10.13
C LEU A 782 -23.31 -25.06 9.13
N GLY A 783 -24.07 -26.14 9.31
CA GLY A 783 -23.96 -27.33 8.45
C GLY A 783 -22.88 -28.31 8.91
N GLY A 784 -22.83 -29.50 8.30
CA GLY A 784 -21.82 -30.51 8.60
C GLY A 784 -20.41 -30.09 8.17
N ALA A 785 -19.39 -30.80 8.66
CA ALA A 785 -18.00 -30.55 8.24
C ALA A 785 -17.87 -30.63 6.71
N ARG A 786 -17.15 -29.71 6.10
CA ARG A 786 -16.81 -29.79 4.68
C ARG A 786 -16.13 -31.13 4.41
N ALA A 787 -16.72 -31.97 3.58
CA ALA A 787 -16.02 -33.12 3.05
C ALA A 787 -14.74 -32.61 2.40
N GLY A 788 -13.58 -33.09 2.90
CA GLY A 788 -12.24 -32.56 2.70
C GLY A 788 -12.05 -31.79 1.42
N GLY A 789 -11.86 -30.51 1.52
CA GLY A 789 -11.51 -29.67 0.37
C GLY A 789 -10.21 -30.19 -0.22
N GLN A 790 -10.26 -30.72 -1.45
CA GLN A 790 -9.08 -31.13 -2.18
C GLN A 790 -8.13 -29.94 -2.22
N GLY A 791 -6.98 -30.07 -1.52
CA GLY A 791 -5.88 -29.15 -1.66
C GLY A 791 -5.52 -29.00 -3.14
N PHE A 792 -5.15 -27.79 -3.55
CA PHE A 792 -4.75 -27.53 -4.93
C PHE A 792 -3.60 -28.44 -5.34
N PRO A 793 -3.69 -29.13 -6.49
CA PRO A 793 -2.52 -29.71 -7.13
C PRO A 793 -1.74 -28.54 -7.74
N GLY A 794 -0.50 -28.38 -7.32
CA GLY A 794 0.38 -27.31 -7.74
C GLY A 794 0.38 -26.13 -6.77
N GLY A 795 1.27 -26.19 -5.76
CA GLY A 795 1.71 -24.98 -5.08
C GLY A 795 2.24 -24.04 -6.15
N MET A 796 1.59 -22.89 -6.35
CA MET A 796 2.16 -21.84 -7.19
C MET A 796 3.58 -21.62 -6.72
N PRO A 797 4.57 -21.50 -7.62
CA PRO A 797 5.82 -20.91 -7.23
C PRO A 797 5.45 -19.49 -6.76
N SER A 798 5.44 -19.32 -5.45
CA SER A 798 5.50 -17.97 -4.90
C SER A 798 6.69 -17.30 -5.57
N PRO A 799 6.59 -16.05 -6.02
CA PRO A 799 7.78 -15.35 -6.47
C PRO A 799 8.83 -15.55 -5.40
N PRO A 800 10.05 -15.97 -5.74
CA PRO A 800 11.08 -16.14 -4.76
C PRO A 800 11.23 -14.77 -4.08
N SER A 801 10.74 -14.68 -2.85
CA SER A 801 11.22 -13.63 -1.98
C SER A 801 12.70 -13.93 -1.88
N GLY A 802 13.57 -13.25 -2.66
CA GLY A 802 15.01 -13.44 -2.84
C GLY A 802 15.70 -14.37 -1.86
N GLY A 803 15.39 -15.65 -1.84
CA GLY A 803 15.88 -16.62 -0.88
C GLY A 803 15.82 -18.03 -1.41
N VAL A 804 16.99 -18.60 -1.57
CA VAL A 804 17.25 -19.97 -2.03
C VAL A 804 16.50 -20.97 -1.15
N ALA A 805 15.67 -21.82 -1.77
CA ALA A 805 15.14 -23.01 -1.13
C ALA A 805 16.30 -23.88 -0.63
N ALA A 806 16.42 -24.03 0.67
CA ALA A 806 17.40 -24.92 1.27
C ALA A 806 17.02 -26.36 0.94
N GLN A 807 17.78 -26.98 0.04
CA GLN A 807 17.78 -28.43 -0.13
C GLN A 807 18.20 -29.08 1.19
N ARG A 808 17.31 -29.86 1.80
CA ARG A 808 17.64 -30.76 2.89
C ARG A 808 18.58 -31.85 2.40
N GLY A 809 19.78 -31.91 2.99
CA GLY A 809 20.62 -33.08 2.88
C GLY A 809 20.11 -34.22 3.77
N PRO A 810 20.35 -35.50 3.40
CA PRO A 810 19.91 -36.64 4.18
C PRO A 810 20.90 -36.93 5.32
N GLY A 811 20.40 -37.22 6.49
CA GLY A 811 21.22 -37.80 7.56
C GLY A 811 20.60 -37.82 8.94
N GLY A 812 20.34 -39.04 9.43
CA GLY A 812 20.36 -39.39 10.83
C GLY A 812 19.00 -39.77 11.45
N GLY A 813 18.68 -41.05 11.42
CA GLY A 813 17.62 -41.68 12.20
C GLY A 813 18.05 -41.88 13.67
N GLY A 814 17.07 -41.82 14.60
CA GLY A 814 17.12 -42.28 15.96
C GLY A 814 15.70 -42.48 16.50
N PRO A 815 15.38 -43.61 17.16
CA PRO A 815 14.02 -43.92 17.60
C PRO A 815 13.76 -43.32 18.98
N GLY A 816 12.60 -42.69 19.16
CA GLY A 816 12.13 -42.22 20.45
C GLY A 816 10.66 -41.81 20.35
N GLY A 817 9.78 -42.67 20.86
CA GLY A 817 8.36 -42.38 20.97
C GLY A 817 8.13 -41.21 21.94
N GLY A 818 7.19 -40.35 21.57
CA GLY A 818 6.71 -39.28 22.41
C GLY A 818 5.46 -38.71 21.77
N ASP A 819 4.37 -38.72 22.49
CA ASP A 819 3.05 -38.22 22.15
C ASP A 819 3.11 -36.86 21.44
N GLY A 820 2.82 -36.85 20.14
CA GLY A 820 2.62 -35.61 19.41
C GLY A 820 1.40 -34.86 19.92
N PRO A 821 1.44 -33.51 19.96
CA PRO A 821 0.30 -32.74 20.40
C PRO A 821 -0.89 -32.99 19.48
N GLN A 822 -2.02 -33.39 20.10
CA GLN A 822 -3.30 -33.52 19.40
C GLN A 822 -3.67 -32.20 18.74
N ILE A 823 -3.89 -32.23 17.42
CA ILE A 823 -4.39 -31.11 16.64
C ILE A 823 -5.85 -30.90 17.07
N MET A 824 -6.10 -29.85 17.87
CA MET A 824 -7.46 -29.39 18.09
C MET A 824 -7.97 -28.76 16.79
N VAL A 825 -8.87 -29.44 16.11
CA VAL A 825 -9.65 -28.91 14.99
C VAL A 825 -10.46 -27.71 15.53
N MET A 826 -10.35 -26.55 14.86
CA MET A 826 -11.15 -25.37 15.22
C MET A 826 -12.64 -25.69 15.16
N GLU A 827 -13.39 -25.47 16.24
CA GLU A 827 -14.83 -25.27 16.15
C GLU A 827 -15.08 -24.07 15.22
N GLY A 828 -15.62 -24.32 14.02
CA GLY A 828 -15.95 -23.33 12.99
C GLY A 828 -15.09 -23.36 11.73
N GLY A 829 -13.85 -23.85 11.73
CA GLY A 829 -12.94 -23.79 10.58
C GLY A 829 -13.21 -24.81 9.46
N ASN A 830 -14.00 -25.84 9.72
CA ASN A 830 -14.28 -26.94 8.78
C ASN A 830 -15.77 -27.05 8.41
N GLN A 831 -16.57 -26.06 8.74
CA GLN A 831 -18.00 -26.04 8.45
C GLN A 831 -18.27 -25.59 7.00
N LYS A 832 -19.36 -26.12 6.40
CA LYS A 832 -19.76 -25.79 5.04
C LYS A 832 -20.17 -24.33 4.90
N TYR A 833 -20.79 -23.77 5.94
CA TYR A 833 -21.24 -22.38 6.02
C TYR A 833 -20.74 -21.76 7.31
N ARG A 834 -20.38 -20.48 7.25
CA ARG A 834 -19.92 -19.70 8.41
C ARG A 834 -20.70 -18.39 8.46
N LEU A 835 -21.25 -18.07 9.61
CA LEU A 835 -21.84 -16.78 9.93
C LEU A 835 -20.97 -16.12 11.01
N ASP A 836 -20.43 -14.96 10.69
CA ASP A 836 -19.73 -14.09 11.64
C ASP A 836 -20.62 -12.88 11.96
N VAL A 837 -20.83 -12.62 13.24
CA VAL A 837 -21.50 -11.40 13.71
C VAL A 837 -20.50 -10.58 14.49
N TYR A 838 -20.40 -9.30 14.19
CA TYR A 838 -19.43 -8.43 14.84
C TYR A 838 -20.05 -7.14 15.37
N LEU A 839 -19.43 -6.64 16.42
CA LEU A 839 -19.63 -5.32 17.00
C LEU A 839 -18.28 -4.61 16.99
N ASN A 840 -18.21 -3.45 16.34
CA ASN A 840 -17.02 -2.60 16.29
C ASN A 840 -17.33 -1.27 16.98
N ILE A 841 -16.54 -0.93 18.02
CA ILE A 841 -16.68 0.29 18.80
C ILE A 841 -15.41 1.10 18.59
N GLN A 842 -15.50 2.16 17.81
CA GLN A 842 -14.44 3.12 17.59
C GLN A 842 -14.48 4.17 18.69
N ASN A 843 -13.32 4.62 19.14
CA ASN A 843 -13.19 5.59 20.24
C ASN A 843 -14.06 5.20 21.46
N ALA A 844 -13.88 3.98 21.96
CA ALA A 844 -14.75 3.36 22.96
C ALA A 844 -14.93 4.21 24.24
N PHE A 845 -13.91 4.97 24.62
CA PHE A 845 -13.96 5.86 25.78
C PHE A 845 -14.50 7.26 25.48
N ASN A 846 -14.87 7.51 24.22
CA ASN A 846 -15.35 8.80 23.73
C ASN A 846 -14.38 9.96 24.04
N ASN A 847 -13.06 9.71 23.88
CA ASN A 847 -12.07 10.74 24.07
C ASN A 847 -12.20 11.83 22.99
N VAL A 848 -12.10 13.08 23.39
CA VAL A 848 -12.13 14.23 22.46
C VAL A 848 -10.72 14.47 21.94
N ASN A 849 -10.52 14.22 20.65
CA ASN A 849 -9.26 14.45 19.96
C ASN A 849 -9.32 15.78 19.21
N TYR A 850 -8.89 16.85 19.85
CA TYR A 850 -8.94 18.20 19.29
C TYR A 850 -8.01 18.36 18.11
N ASN A 851 -8.49 19.02 17.04
CA ASN A 851 -7.77 19.29 15.79
C ASN A 851 -7.91 20.77 15.39
N ALA A 852 -7.26 21.15 14.29
CA ALA A 852 -7.38 22.47 13.67
C ALA A 852 -7.19 23.63 14.68
N PHE A 853 -6.02 23.67 15.33
CA PHE A 853 -5.67 24.77 16.22
C PHE A 853 -5.40 26.04 15.42
N VAL A 854 -5.97 27.16 15.89
CA VAL A 854 -5.95 28.46 15.24
C VAL A 854 -4.69 29.22 15.63
N GLY A 855 -3.88 29.60 14.65
CA GLY A 855 -2.62 30.27 14.83
C GLY A 855 -2.63 31.79 14.55
N ASN A 856 -3.70 32.30 13.94
CA ASN A 856 -3.84 33.72 13.64
C ASN A 856 -4.14 34.54 14.93
N GLN A 857 -3.27 35.48 15.27
CA GLN A 857 -3.39 36.29 16.48
C GLN A 857 -4.59 37.26 16.46
N LEU A 858 -5.15 37.56 15.29
CA LEU A 858 -6.35 38.38 15.16
C LEU A 858 -7.65 37.60 15.31
N SER A 859 -7.60 36.28 15.28
CA SER A 859 -8.78 35.44 15.44
C SER A 859 -9.22 35.36 16.90
N SER A 860 -10.52 35.44 17.14
CA SER A 860 -11.11 35.17 18.45
C SER A 860 -10.92 33.73 18.94
N PHE A 861 -10.57 32.84 18.04
CA PHE A 861 -10.25 31.43 18.31
C PHE A 861 -8.74 31.19 18.53
N PHE A 862 -7.91 32.24 18.58
CA PHE A 862 -6.45 32.08 18.72
C PHE A 862 -6.09 31.09 19.84
N GLY A 863 -5.25 30.12 19.53
CA GLY A 863 -4.80 29.07 20.45
C GLY A 863 -5.85 27.99 20.77
N SER A 864 -7.07 28.10 20.22
CA SER A 864 -8.17 27.15 20.42
C SER A 864 -8.28 26.17 19.26
N ALA A 865 -8.85 25.01 19.53
CA ALA A 865 -9.25 24.05 18.48
C ALA A 865 -10.63 24.42 17.93
N THR A 866 -10.84 24.17 16.63
CA THR A 866 -12.14 24.39 15.95
C THR A 866 -12.80 23.11 15.53
N SER A 867 -12.07 21.99 15.54
CA SER A 867 -12.64 20.67 15.24
C SER A 867 -12.12 19.58 16.18
N ALA A 868 -12.83 18.47 16.19
CA ALA A 868 -12.47 17.27 16.90
C ALA A 868 -12.58 16.04 15.98
N GLY A 869 -11.75 15.05 16.25
CA GLY A 869 -11.87 13.73 15.64
C GLY A 869 -13.21 13.08 15.97
N ALA A 870 -13.51 11.97 15.28
CA ALA A 870 -14.78 11.26 15.45
C ALA A 870 -15.04 10.89 16.93
N PRO A 871 -16.24 11.16 17.44
CA PRO A 871 -16.67 10.69 18.75
C PRO A 871 -16.79 9.15 18.75
N ARG A 872 -17.24 8.56 19.86
CA ARG A 872 -17.50 7.13 19.88
C ARG A 872 -18.54 6.75 18.82
N ARG A 873 -18.19 5.77 17.99
CA ARG A 873 -19.03 5.23 16.93
C ARG A 873 -19.18 3.72 17.13
N ILE A 874 -20.38 3.22 16.91
CA ILE A 874 -20.71 1.81 17.07
C ILE A 874 -21.26 1.29 15.75
N GLU A 875 -20.60 0.28 15.21
CA GLU A 875 -21.00 -0.45 14.01
C GLU A 875 -21.37 -1.89 14.39
N VAL A 876 -22.47 -2.37 13.85
CA VAL A 876 -22.88 -3.77 13.90
C VAL A 876 -22.86 -4.35 12.50
N GLY A 877 -22.48 -5.60 12.37
CA GLY A 877 -22.49 -6.25 11.07
C GLY A 877 -22.48 -7.76 11.14
N ALA A 878 -22.72 -8.34 9.97
CA ALA A 878 -22.71 -9.78 9.78
C ALA A 878 -22.03 -10.15 8.46
N SER A 879 -21.29 -11.23 8.48
CA SER A 879 -20.67 -11.82 7.29
C SER A 879 -21.08 -13.28 7.18
N PHE A 880 -21.52 -13.68 6.00
CA PHE A 880 -21.85 -15.07 5.69
C PHE A 880 -20.91 -15.59 4.62
N GLY A 881 -20.33 -16.76 4.82
CA GLY A 881 -19.42 -17.42 3.87
C GLY A 881 -19.75 -18.90 3.65
N PHE A 882 -19.50 -19.41 2.42
CA PHE A 882 -19.67 -20.81 2.04
C PHE A 882 -18.55 -21.35 1.17
#